data_db42b4b5aeae4a4b0132984f4a990d2c
#
_entry.id   db42b4b5aeae4a4b0132984f4a990d2c
#
_cell.length_a   1.000
_cell.length_b   1.000
_cell.length_c   1.000
_cell.angle_alpha   90.00
_cell.angle_beta   90.00
_cell.angle_gamma   90.00
#
_symmetry.space_group_name_H-M   'P 1'
#
loop_
_entity.id
_entity.type
_entity.pdbx_description
1 polymer ?
#
loop_
_entity_poly.entity_id
_entity_poly.type
_entity_poly.pdbx_seq_one_letter_code
_entity_poly.pdbx_strand_id
1 'polypeptide(L)'
;MRLVCFEPKTQSFSFSRHTRPASSSTASPSSTSANESFDFEEAEALILKWNPETSAYGRVTSLFYNDKAEATHYIHCVNMLQKTMHSLISQNSSSPKLILAHNLMQIAMKRLQKEFYQILSMNRAHLNPESVSTRSSTTSRTSFCSDSYDDATAEEDVRQSGDCISEVERVSSEAMADLKSIADCMISNGYAKECISVYTTMRKSIVDEGIYRLNVEQLSASKVNKMHWDVLEFKIKSWLEAVKIAVRTLFARERILCDHVFGASQSIREACFADISRSGASLLFGFPELVVKTKKSPPEKIFRMIDMYAAIATLWLEIESIFSLDSTTAVKSQAYGLLLRLSESVRTSLLEFVTAIQKGSPKSTANFAGVHSLTVHVMNHLTTLADYSNVLSEIFLDVPPPPRSPLPESYLYSPESDDTTTTETEFSVQMARLILVLLCKIDGKSRHYKEVSLSYLFLANNLRHVVAKVRASNLHYVLGDDWVMNHDAKVKRLTANYERVAWGKVFSSLPENPTAEMSPAEARVIFGNFNFEFEKAYRRENTFTVPVQDFREEIKASLARKITPIYRELYETHRIGLGTVREMREYVTFAPEDVENYMMNLFSKGRASSGNGGNNSCFVTHGRPNLRTIEETCEMNIFSCLNDQSQCFELIIKSIGEELTLHLKDECTWNQ
;
A
#
# COMPACT_ATOMS: atom_id res chain seq x y z
N MET A 1 17.06 2.57 8.00
CA MET A 1 16.72 3.61 9.01
C MET A 1 18.00 4.06 9.72
N ARG A 2 18.58 5.16 9.31
CA ARG A 2 19.68 5.78 10.08
C ARG A 2 19.05 6.52 11.25
N LEU A 3 19.30 6.05 12.46
CA LEU A 3 18.99 6.76 13.69
C LEU A 3 19.81 8.05 13.70
N VAL A 4 19.15 9.18 13.47
CA VAL A 4 19.71 10.50 13.78
C VAL A 4 19.52 10.68 15.28
N CYS A 5 20.60 10.47 16.02
CA CYS A 5 20.67 10.84 17.42
C CYS A 5 20.57 12.35 17.54
N PHE A 6 19.42 12.86 17.96
CA PHE A 6 19.31 14.22 18.49
C PHE A 6 19.70 14.18 19.96
N GLU A 7 20.87 14.70 20.26
CA GLU A 7 21.23 15.05 21.63
C GLU A 7 20.34 16.19 22.13
N PRO A 8 19.69 16.06 23.29
CA PRO A 8 18.99 17.20 23.89
C PRO A 8 20.00 18.20 24.45
N LYS A 9 20.04 19.39 23.86
CA LYS A 9 20.72 20.54 24.46
C LYS A 9 20.04 20.87 25.79
N THR A 10 20.66 20.47 26.88
CA THR A 10 20.34 20.95 28.21
C THR A 10 20.70 22.45 28.30
N GLN A 11 19.69 23.30 28.26
CA GLN A 11 19.86 24.69 28.70
C GLN A 11 19.84 24.71 30.22
N SER A 12 21.01 24.93 30.80
CA SER A 12 21.18 25.22 32.20
C SER A 12 20.65 26.63 32.51
N PHE A 13 19.54 26.71 33.21
CA PHE A 13 19.13 27.96 33.83
C PHE A 13 19.89 28.14 35.14
N SER A 14 20.81 29.11 35.16
CA SER A 14 21.50 29.56 36.34
C SER A 14 20.56 30.45 37.18
N PHE A 15 20.23 30.00 38.38
CA PHE A 15 19.58 30.85 39.39
C PHE A 15 20.61 31.76 40.05
N SER A 16 20.50 33.06 39.81
CA SER A 16 21.22 34.10 40.56
C SER A 16 20.68 34.21 41.99
N ARG A 17 21.56 33.99 42.94
CA ARG A 17 21.35 34.35 44.33
C ARG A 17 21.38 35.87 44.47
N HIS A 18 20.30 36.47 44.92
CA HIS A 18 20.34 37.80 45.52
C HIS A 18 20.22 37.72 47.05
N THR A 19 21.19 38.30 47.63
CA THR A 19 21.41 38.46 49.10
C THR A 19 20.39 39.39 49.78
N ARG A 20 20.07 39.02 51.00
CA ARG A 20 19.29 39.80 52.01
C ARG A 20 19.79 41.21 52.20
N PRO A 21 18.92 42.10 52.80
CA PRO A 21 19.19 42.56 54.16
C PRO A 21 18.04 42.33 55.15
N ALA A 22 18.44 42.24 56.40
CA ALA A 22 17.62 42.08 57.57
C ALA A 22 17.02 43.39 58.02
N SER A 23 15.82 43.36 58.61
CA SER A 23 15.53 43.88 59.93
C SER A 23 14.05 43.81 60.32
N SER A 24 13.89 43.47 61.57
CA SER A 24 12.94 43.84 62.61
C SER A 24 11.57 43.17 62.72
N SER A 25 11.54 42.32 63.71
CA SER A 25 10.52 42.13 64.78
C SER A 25 9.12 42.70 64.53
N THR A 26 8.09 41.83 64.58
CA THR A 26 7.05 41.86 65.62
C THR A 26 6.05 40.74 65.45
N ALA A 27 5.71 40.10 66.54
CA ALA A 27 4.49 39.41 66.92
C ALA A 27 4.02 38.24 66.06
N SER A 28 4.17 37.05 66.54
CA SER A 28 3.40 35.84 66.22
C SER A 28 1.91 36.04 66.47
N PRO A 29 1.06 35.56 65.55
CA PRO A 29 -0.15 34.88 65.99
C PRO A 29 0.13 33.37 65.95
N SER A 30 -0.11 32.75 67.07
CA SER A 30 -0.22 31.30 67.23
C SER A 30 -1.02 30.66 66.10
N SER A 31 -0.35 29.94 65.23
CA SER A 31 -1.03 28.98 64.40
C SER A 31 -1.51 27.83 65.29
N THR A 32 -2.74 27.90 65.69
CA THR A 32 -3.52 26.77 66.13
C THR A 32 -3.55 25.80 64.92
N SER A 33 -2.65 24.80 64.95
CA SER A 33 -2.89 23.56 64.23
C SER A 33 -4.17 22.99 64.85
N ALA A 34 -5.30 23.18 64.15
CA ALA A 34 -6.49 22.42 64.41
C ALA A 34 -6.09 20.95 64.10
N ASN A 35 -5.70 20.22 65.12
CA ASN A 35 -5.82 18.80 65.20
C ASN A 35 -7.32 18.57 65.10
N GLU A 36 -7.82 18.33 63.83
CA GLU A 36 -9.11 17.69 63.65
C GLU A 36 -8.98 16.32 64.32
N SER A 37 -9.49 16.22 65.56
CA SER A 37 -9.53 14.96 66.29
C SER A 37 -10.44 14.04 65.45
N PHE A 38 -9.84 13.00 64.84
CA PHE A 38 -10.57 11.98 64.12
C PHE A 38 -11.62 11.38 65.07
N ASP A 39 -12.90 11.64 64.77
CA ASP A 39 -14.01 11.03 65.50
C ASP A 39 -14.24 9.61 64.99
N PHE A 40 -13.79 8.62 65.78
CA PHE A 40 -13.88 7.22 65.44
C PHE A 40 -15.36 6.77 65.39
N GLU A 41 -16.25 7.35 66.23
CA GLU A 41 -17.66 7.01 66.24
C GLU A 41 -18.40 7.53 65.02
N GLU A 42 -18.05 8.70 64.51
CA GLU A 42 -18.57 9.26 63.28
C GLU A 42 -18.15 8.39 62.05
N ALA A 43 -16.90 8.00 62.00
CA ALA A 43 -16.39 7.12 60.95
C ALA A 43 -17.07 5.72 60.98
N GLU A 44 -17.27 5.16 62.17
CA GLU A 44 -17.98 3.91 62.37
C GLU A 44 -19.42 4.03 61.85
N ALA A 45 -20.13 5.06 62.27
CA ALA A 45 -21.53 5.29 61.83
C ALA A 45 -21.64 5.43 60.29
N LEU A 46 -20.71 6.17 59.66
CA LEU A 46 -20.67 6.39 58.22
C LEU A 46 -20.35 5.07 57.47
N ILE A 47 -19.35 4.32 57.95
CA ILE A 47 -19.00 3.04 57.31
C ILE A 47 -20.12 2.01 57.42
N LEU A 48 -20.79 1.92 58.57
CA LEU A 48 -21.92 0.99 58.77
C LEU A 48 -23.15 1.41 57.96
N LYS A 49 -23.43 2.74 57.82
CA LYS A 49 -24.52 3.24 56.94
C LYS A 49 -24.37 2.69 55.53
N TRP A 50 -23.14 2.65 55.00
CA TRP A 50 -22.84 2.20 53.64
C TRP A 50 -22.42 0.73 53.54
N ASN A 51 -22.61 -0.08 54.60
CA ASN A 51 -22.27 -1.49 54.57
C ASN A 51 -23.07 -2.23 53.49
N PRO A 52 -22.45 -2.85 52.44
CA PRO A 52 -23.16 -3.50 51.36
C PRO A 52 -23.86 -4.79 51.77
N GLU A 53 -23.53 -5.36 52.94
CA GLU A 53 -24.08 -6.64 53.41
C GLU A 53 -25.28 -6.45 54.32
N THR A 54 -25.23 -5.48 55.24
CA THR A 54 -26.27 -5.29 56.25
C THR A 54 -27.23 -4.13 56.00
N SER A 55 -26.77 -3.05 55.38
CA SER A 55 -27.58 -1.89 55.08
C SER A 55 -28.43 -2.08 53.83
N ALA A 56 -29.74 -2.01 53.96
CA ALA A 56 -30.66 -1.99 52.83
C ALA A 56 -30.39 -0.80 51.90
N TYR A 57 -30.08 0.36 52.46
CA TYR A 57 -29.70 1.55 51.72
C TYR A 57 -28.38 1.34 50.97
N GLY A 58 -27.33 0.84 51.65
CA GLY A 58 -26.04 0.54 51.03
C GLY A 58 -26.05 -0.55 49.94
N ARG A 59 -27.12 -1.38 49.90
CA ARG A 59 -27.25 -2.39 48.80
C ARG A 59 -27.70 -1.77 47.48
N VAL A 60 -28.62 -0.81 47.54
CA VAL A 60 -29.35 -0.28 46.38
C VAL A 60 -28.72 1.02 45.85
N THR A 61 -28.23 1.86 46.76
CA THR A 61 -27.77 3.20 46.47
C THR A 61 -26.24 3.19 46.22
N SER A 62 -25.78 3.97 45.25
CA SER A 62 -24.36 4.22 45.02
C SER A 62 -23.91 5.44 45.81
N LEU A 63 -22.81 5.32 46.52
CA LEU A 63 -22.20 6.39 47.31
C LEU A 63 -21.80 7.59 46.46
N PHE A 64 -21.14 7.33 45.31
CA PHE A 64 -20.59 8.37 44.41
C PHE A 64 -21.68 9.05 43.56
N TYR A 65 -22.76 8.34 43.24
CA TYR A 65 -23.89 8.93 42.49
C TYR A 65 -24.89 9.65 43.36
N ASN A 66 -24.96 9.29 44.66
CA ASN A 66 -25.93 9.89 45.56
C ASN A 66 -25.43 11.27 46.07
N ASP A 67 -24.22 11.32 46.62
CA ASP A 67 -23.62 12.53 47.16
C ASP A 67 -22.10 12.48 47.07
N LYS A 68 -21.50 13.31 46.22
CA LYS A 68 -20.04 13.41 46.07
C LYS A 68 -19.33 13.94 47.29
N ALA A 69 -19.97 14.83 48.09
CA ALA A 69 -19.41 15.33 49.31
C ALA A 69 -19.32 14.21 50.37
N GLU A 70 -20.37 13.39 50.49
CA GLU A 70 -20.40 12.22 51.39
C GLU A 70 -19.39 11.16 50.92
N ALA A 71 -19.23 10.95 49.61
CA ALA A 71 -18.21 10.04 49.06
C ALA A 71 -16.78 10.49 49.38
N THR A 72 -16.49 11.78 49.26
CA THR A 72 -15.18 12.36 49.61
C THR A 72 -14.93 12.23 51.11
N HIS A 73 -15.93 12.52 51.92
CA HIS A 73 -15.85 12.35 53.38
C HIS A 73 -15.64 10.88 53.76
N TYR A 74 -16.32 9.95 53.09
CA TYR A 74 -16.14 8.51 53.28
C TYR A 74 -14.69 8.07 53.03
N ILE A 75 -14.08 8.48 51.93
CA ILE A 75 -12.66 8.22 51.62
C ILE A 75 -11.74 8.83 52.67
N HIS A 76 -12.04 10.06 53.13
CA HIS A 76 -11.29 10.70 54.19
C HIS A 76 -11.33 9.89 55.48
N CYS A 77 -12.53 9.45 55.94
CA CYS A 77 -12.71 8.59 57.10
C CYS A 77 -11.93 7.29 57.00
N VAL A 78 -11.95 6.63 55.84
CA VAL A 78 -11.20 5.39 55.60
C VAL A 78 -9.70 5.61 55.73
N ASN A 79 -9.16 6.70 55.17
CA ASN A 79 -7.73 7.02 55.27
C ASN A 79 -7.32 7.40 56.70
N MET A 80 -8.22 8.06 57.43
CA MET A 80 -7.98 8.37 58.85
C MET A 80 -8.08 7.12 59.73
N LEU A 81 -9.00 6.21 59.43
CA LEU A 81 -9.08 4.90 60.08
C LEU A 81 -7.77 4.12 59.95
N GLN A 82 -7.13 4.13 58.76
CA GLN A 82 -5.82 3.52 58.55
C GLN A 82 -4.75 4.14 59.45
N LYS A 83 -4.67 5.47 59.51
CA LYS A 83 -3.71 6.16 60.39
C LYS A 83 -3.92 5.79 61.84
N THR A 84 -5.18 5.72 62.27
CA THR A 84 -5.55 5.29 63.63
C THR A 84 -5.15 3.85 63.89
N MET A 85 -5.35 2.94 62.95
CA MET A 85 -4.90 1.55 63.08
C MET A 85 -3.37 1.48 63.26
N HIS A 86 -2.60 2.22 62.45
CA HIS A 86 -1.13 2.27 62.62
C HIS A 86 -0.71 2.83 63.99
N SER A 87 -1.39 3.86 64.50
CA SER A 87 -1.15 4.39 65.83
C SER A 87 -1.50 3.37 66.90
N LEU A 88 -2.63 2.66 66.80
CA LEU A 88 -3.03 1.62 67.76
C LEU A 88 -2.07 0.41 67.74
N ILE A 89 -1.56 0.01 66.60
CA ILE A 89 -0.56 -1.06 66.50
C ILE A 89 0.73 -0.66 67.25
N SER A 90 1.17 0.61 67.14
CA SER A 90 2.36 1.10 67.79
C SER A 90 2.20 1.27 69.34
N GLN A 91 0.97 1.48 69.81
CA GLN A 91 0.67 1.66 71.21
C GLN A 91 0.31 0.34 71.93
N ASN A 92 -0.60 -0.44 71.37
CA ASN A 92 -1.04 -1.70 71.96
C ASN A 92 -1.66 -2.62 70.86
N SER A 93 -0.92 -3.62 70.42
CA SER A 93 -1.33 -4.54 69.35
C SER A 93 -2.51 -5.46 69.74
N SER A 94 -2.91 -5.53 71.00
CA SER A 94 -4.02 -6.36 71.50
C SER A 94 -5.28 -5.57 71.84
N SER A 95 -5.38 -4.31 71.43
CA SER A 95 -6.51 -3.44 71.74
C SER A 95 -7.80 -3.91 71.05
N PRO A 96 -8.94 -4.03 71.78
CA PRO A 96 -10.23 -4.33 71.16
C PRO A 96 -10.65 -3.30 70.08
N LYS A 97 -10.22 -2.03 70.25
CA LYS A 97 -10.42 -1.02 69.23
C LYS A 97 -9.70 -1.33 67.91
N LEU A 98 -8.55 -2.01 67.93
CA LEU A 98 -7.85 -2.42 66.72
C LEU A 98 -8.64 -3.49 65.95
N ILE A 99 -9.27 -4.44 66.67
CA ILE A 99 -10.10 -5.46 66.04
C ILE A 99 -11.31 -4.83 65.37
N LEU A 100 -11.98 -3.87 66.06
CA LEU A 100 -13.11 -3.12 65.50
C LEU A 100 -12.68 -2.31 64.25
N ALA A 101 -11.56 -1.58 64.36
CA ALA A 101 -11.01 -0.82 63.23
C ALA A 101 -10.68 -1.71 62.04
N HIS A 102 -10.13 -2.90 62.25
CA HIS A 102 -9.86 -3.85 61.18
C HIS A 102 -11.15 -4.35 60.49
N ASN A 103 -12.22 -4.65 61.31
CA ASN A 103 -13.50 -5.06 60.74
C ASN A 103 -14.15 -3.93 59.93
N LEU A 104 -14.11 -2.68 60.44
CA LEU A 104 -14.59 -1.50 59.74
C LEU A 104 -13.84 -1.28 58.41
N MET A 105 -12.51 -1.45 58.44
CA MET A 105 -11.68 -1.37 57.22
C MET A 105 -12.11 -2.39 56.17
N GLN A 106 -12.36 -3.65 56.58
CA GLN A 106 -12.85 -4.67 55.65
C GLN A 106 -14.20 -4.32 55.03
N ILE A 107 -15.12 -3.80 55.84
CA ILE A 107 -16.44 -3.33 55.36
C ILE A 107 -16.28 -2.17 54.40
N ALA A 108 -15.44 -1.20 54.72
CA ALA A 108 -15.16 -0.05 53.89
C ALA A 108 -14.56 -0.44 52.53
N MET A 109 -13.61 -1.38 52.52
CA MET A 109 -12.99 -1.87 51.29
C MET A 109 -13.96 -2.64 50.42
N LYS A 110 -14.83 -3.47 51.01
CA LYS A 110 -15.93 -4.12 50.24
C LYS A 110 -16.86 -3.12 49.60
N ARG A 111 -17.16 -1.99 50.33
CA ARG A 111 -17.97 -0.91 49.76
C ARG A 111 -17.26 -0.22 48.60
N LEU A 112 -15.99 0.19 48.75
CA LEU A 112 -15.20 0.83 47.70
C LEU A 112 -15.02 -0.08 46.49
N GLN A 113 -14.81 -1.37 46.66
CA GLN A 113 -14.75 -2.36 45.58
C GLN A 113 -16.07 -2.43 44.81
N LYS A 114 -17.21 -2.39 45.50
CA LYS A 114 -18.54 -2.35 44.86
C LYS A 114 -18.74 -1.04 44.09
N GLU A 115 -18.39 0.12 44.65
CA GLU A 115 -18.48 1.41 43.97
C GLU A 115 -17.57 1.43 42.71
N PHE A 116 -16.35 0.96 42.82
CA PHE A 116 -15.40 0.89 41.73
C PHE A 116 -15.97 0.06 40.57
N TYR A 117 -16.55 -1.10 40.86
CA TYR A 117 -17.24 -1.94 39.89
C TYR A 117 -18.46 -1.22 39.26
N GLN A 118 -19.28 -0.55 40.10
CA GLN A 118 -20.47 0.15 39.62
C GLN A 118 -20.10 1.32 38.70
N ILE A 119 -19.12 2.14 39.05
CA ILE A 119 -18.66 3.27 38.22
C ILE A 119 -18.14 2.74 36.87
N LEU A 120 -17.32 1.69 36.85
CA LEU A 120 -16.84 1.05 35.60
C LEU A 120 -18.00 0.49 34.76
N SER A 121 -18.99 -0.11 35.41
CA SER A 121 -20.13 -0.72 34.73
C SER A 121 -21.11 0.30 34.16
N MET A 122 -21.49 1.32 34.95
CA MET A 122 -22.48 2.34 34.57
C MET A 122 -21.91 3.28 33.50
N ASN A 123 -20.61 3.59 33.57
CA ASN A 123 -19.94 4.45 32.61
C ASN A 123 -19.31 3.67 31.45
N ARG A 124 -19.67 2.39 31.29
CA ARG A 124 -19.13 1.55 30.21
C ARG A 124 -19.25 2.21 28.85
N ALA A 125 -20.38 2.84 28.53
CA ALA A 125 -20.62 3.50 27.26
C ALA A 125 -19.77 4.77 27.08
N HIS A 126 -19.52 5.53 28.16
CA HIS A 126 -18.74 6.77 28.13
C HIS A 126 -17.24 6.52 28.22
N LEU A 127 -16.84 5.49 28.94
CA LEU A 127 -15.45 4.99 29.01
C LEU A 127 -15.10 4.04 27.86
N ASN A 128 -16.07 3.69 27.00
CA ASN A 128 -15.82 2.84 25.84
C ASN A 128 -15.43 3.67 24.62
N PRO A 129 -14.27 3.42 24.02
CA PRO A 129 -13.75 4.17 22.88
C PRO A 129 -14.65 4.16 21.64
N GLU A 130 -15.45 3.11 21.46
CA GLU A 130 -16.27 2.93 20.24
C GLU A 130 -17.54 3.80 20.22
N SER A 131 -18.08 4.17 21.37
CA SER A 131 -19.37 4.90 21.43
C SER A 131 -19.28 6.32 20.87
N VAL A 132 -18.08 6.91 20.79
CA VAL A 132 -17.87 8.23 20.18
C VAL A 132 -17.76 8.12 18.66
N SER A 133 -17.18 7.03 18.14
CA SER A 133 -16.94 6.83 16.72
C SER A 133 -18.20 6.43 15.95
N THR A 134 -19.09 5.62 16.57
CA THR A 134 -20.35 5.16 15.96
C THR A 134 -21.39 6.27 15.85
N ARG A 135 -21.37 7.27 16.71
CA ARG A 135 -22.32 8.41 16.62
C ARG A 135 -21.93 9.40 15.51
N SER A 136 -20.64 9.54 15.18
CA SER A 136 -20.18 10.33 14.02
C SER A 136 -20.57 9.72 12.67
N SER A 137 -20.74 8.40 12.59
CA SER A 137 -21.04 7.71 11.33
C SER A 137 -22.53 7.42 11.11
N THR A 138 -23.38 7.49 12.16
CA THR A 138 -24.83 7.30 12.02
C THR A 138 -25.58 8.55 11.56
N THR A 139 -24.99 9.74 11.66
CA THR A 139 -25.57 10.98 11.11
C THR A 139 -25.45 11.08 9.58
N SER A 140 -24.74 10.15 8.91
CA SER A 140 -24.57 10.18 7.44
C SER A 140 -25.49 9.18 6.69
N ARG A 141 -26.48 8.55 7.33
CA ARG A 141 -27.29 7.50 6.68
C ARG A 141 -28.80 7.73 6.63
N THR A 142 -29.30 8.93 6.87
CA THR A 142 -30.70 9.25 6.61
C THR A 142 -30.81 10.58 5.90
N SER A 143 -30.54 10.59 4.61
CA SER A 143 -31.09 11.60 3.71
C SER A 143 -31.25 11.01 2.32
N PHE A 144 -32.31 10.25 2.16
CA PHE A 144 -33.05 10.15 0.92
C PHE A 144 -34.49 10.43 1.29
N CYS A 145 -34.95 11.59 0.94
CA CYS A 145 -36.22 11.95 0.34
C CYS A 145 -36.56 13.41 0.63
N SER A 146 -36.81 14.08 -0.45
CA SER A 146 -37.81 15.15 -0.64
C SER A 146 -37.43 16.58 -0.36
N ASP A 147 -37.46 17.31 -1.45
CA ASP A 147 -37.56 18.75 -1.56
C ASP A 147 -38.54 19.39 -0.56
N SER A 148 -38.05 20.35 0.20
CA SER A 148 -38.73 21.64 0.36
C SER A 148 -37.84 22.58 1.20
N TYR A 149 -37.82 23.81 0.76
CA TYR A 149 -37.15 24.96 1.35
C TYR A 149 -37.61 25.19 2.80
N ASP A 150 -36.62 25.26 3.76
CA ASP A 150 -36.67 26.18 4.89
C ASP A 150 -35.26 26.30 5.50
N ASP A 151 -34.71 27.50 5.36
CA ASP A 151 -33.36 27.91 5.74
C ASP A 151 -33.38 28.49 7.19
N ALA A 152 -33.62 27.66 8.21
CA ALA A 152 -33.55 28.14 9.60
C ALA A 152 -33.14 27.13 10.68
N THR A 153 -32.74 25.89 10.37
CA THR A 153 -32.49 24.85 11.41
C THR A 153 -31.06 24.33 11.49
N ALA A 154 -30.13 24.81 10.65
CA ALA A 154 -28.76 24.29 10.60
C ALA A 154 -27.88 24.74 11.78
N GLU A 155 -28.20 25.85 12.47
CA GLU A 155 -27.40 26.34 13.60
C GLU A 155 -27.76 25.69 14.94
N GLU A 156 -29.00 25.20 15.10
CA GLU A 156 -29.42 24.49 16.33
C GLU A 156 -28.89 23.07 16.42
N ASP A 157 -28.80 22.34 15.30
CA ASP A 157 -28.26 20.97 15.25
C ASP A 157 -26.74 20.92 15.54
N VAL A 158 -26.00 21.96 15.12
CA VAL A 158 -24.56 22.07 15.42
C VAL A 158 -24.32 22.40 16.90
N ARG A 159 -25.18 23.23 17.53
CA ARG A 159 -25.10 23.55 18.95
C ARG A 159 -25.46 22.34 19.82
N GLN A 160 -26.52 21.60 19.49
CA GLN A 160 -26.91 20.38 20.21
C GLN A 160 -25.84 19.29 20.10
N SER A 161 -25.15 19.16 18.98
CA SER A 161 -24.04 18.23 18.81
C SER A 161 -22.81 18.61 19.63
N GLY A 162 -22.50 19.89 19.73
CA GLY A 162 -21.41 20.43 20.57
C GLY A 162 -21.67 20.21 22.05
N ASP A 163 -22.91 20.49 22.51
CA ASP A 163 -23.30 20.32 23.92
C ASP A 163 -23.30 18.83 24.33
N CYS A 164 -23.70 17.92 23.46
CA CYS A 164 -23.63 16.48 23.71
C CYS A 164 -22.21 15.95 23.85
N ILE A 165 -21.26 16.47 23.07
CA ILE A 165 -19.84 16.06 23.15
C ILE A 165 -19.22 16.56 24.45
N SER A 166 -19.46 17.80 24.83
CA SER A 166 -18.96 18.39 26.09
C SER A 166 -19.52 17.69 27.32
N GLU A 167 -20.79 17.25 27.29
CA GLU A 167 -21.40 16.49 28.38
C GLU A 167 -20.80 15.08 28.51
N VAL A 168 -20.53 14.38 27.40
CA VAL A 168 -19.87 13.06 27.44
C VAL A 168 -18.43 13.18 27.97
N GLU A 169 -17.71 14.22 27.60
CA GLU A 169 -16.36 14.47 28.12
C GLU A 169 -16.38 14.81 29.61
N ARG A 170 -17.35 15.60 30.07
CA ARG A 170 -17.54 15.94 31.48
C ARG A 170 -17.83 14.70 32.33
N VAL A 171 -18.81 13.88 31.91
CA VAL A 171 -19.19 12.64 32.61
C VAL A 171 -18.03 11.64 32.64
N SER A 172 -17.28 11.54 31.55
CA SER A 172 -16.09 10.69 31.47
C SER A 172 -14.99 11.18 32.43
N SER A 173 -14.75 12.50 32.49
CA SER A 173 -13.74 13.10 33.37
C SER A 173 -14.09 12.93 34.86
N GLU A 174 -15.37 13.10 35.22
CA GLU A 174 -15.86 12.87 36.59
C GLU A 174 -15.72 11.41 36.99
N ALA A 175 -16.13 10.47 36.14
CA ALA A 175 -15.98 9.04 36.41
C ALA A 175 -14.50 8.61 36.54
N MET A 176 -13.60 9.20 35.75
CA MET A 176 -12.16 8.94 35.87
C MET A 176 -11.60 9.47 37.19
N ALA A 177 -12.05 10.64 37.65
CA ALA A 177 -11.62 11.21 38.95
C ALA A 177 -12.11 10.37 40.14
N ASP A 178 -13.35 9.90 40.08
CA ASP A 178 -13.93 9.01 41.10
C ASP A 178 -13.19 7.67 41.14
N LEU A 179 -12.92 7.05 39.99
CA LEU A 179 -12.14 5.82 39.89
C LEU A 179 -10.72 5.99 40.48
N LYS A 180 -10.06 7.09 40.15
CA LYS A 180 -8.75 7.41 40.72
C LYS A 180 -8.79 7.51 42.23
N SER A 181 -9.76 8.27 42.79
CA SER A 181 -9.91 8.48 44.23
C SER A 181 -10.12 7.15 44.97
N ILE A 182 -10.95 6.24 44.43
CA ILE A 182 -11.17 4.91 44.99
C ILE A 182 -9.92 4.06 44.89
N ALA A 183 -9.25 4.04 43.72
CA ALA A 183 -8.04 3.26 43.49
C ALA A 183 -6.90 3.68 44.44
N ASP A 184 -6.66 4.99 44.54
CA ASP A 184 -5.64 5.55 45.48
C ASP A 184 -5.94 5.15 46.93
N CYS A 185 -7.21 5.22 47.36
CA CYS A 185 -7.62 4.80 48.70
C CYS A 185 -7.44 3.29 48.92
N MET A 186 -7.89 2.44 47.97
CA MET A 186 -7.74 0.98 48.11
C MET A 186 -6.28 0.54 48.12
N ILE A 187 -5.47 1.12 47.23
CA ILE A 187 -4.03 0.78 47.10
C ILE A 187 -3.26 1.17 48.35
N SER A 188 -3.48 2.40 48.86
CA SER A 188 -2.79 2.92 50.05
C SER A 188 -3.15 2.11 51.30
N ASN A 189 -4.35 1.53 51.36
CA ASN A 189 -4.82 0.70 52.43
C ASN A 189 -4.50 -0.80 52.30
N GLY A 190 -3.72 -1.21 51.27
CA GLY A 190 -3.23 -2.58 51.10
C GLY A 190 -4.16 -3.51 50.30
N TYR A 191 -5.24 -2.99 49.70
CA TYR A 191 -6.21 -3.73 48.88
C TYR A 191 -5.97 -3.56 47.40
N ALA A 192 -4.70 -3.42 47.01
CA ALA A 192 -4.31 -3.27 45.59
C ALA A 192 -4.76 -4.42 44.73
N LYS A 193 -4.69 -5.69 45.22
CA LYS A 193 -5.05 -6.88 44.43
C LYS A 193 -6.52 -6.87 44.06
N GLU A 194 -7.40 -6.54 45.00
CA GLU A 194 -8.84 -6.48 44.77
C GLU A 194 -9.20 -5.37 43.77
N CYS A 195 -8.62 -4.19 43.90
CA CYS A 195 -8.79 -3.08 42.97
C CYS A 195 -8.33 -3.44 41.57
N ILE A 196 -7.13 -3.96 41.41
CA ILE A 196 -6.54 -4.38 40.12
C ILE A 196 -7.42 -5.48 39.48
N SER A 197 -7.85 -6.48 40.26
CA SER A 197 -8.66 -7.58 39.73
C SER A 197 -9.98 -7.11 39.15
N VAL A 198 -10.69 -6.19 39.83
CA VAL A 198 -11.94 -5.60 39.31
C VAL A 198 -11.68 -4.82 38.03
N TYR A 199 -10.69 -3.94 38.06
CA TYR A 199 -10.35 -3.09 36.92
C TYR A 199 -9.98 -3.93 35.68
N THR A 200 -8.99 -4.82 35.82
CA THR A 200 -8.47 -5.59 34.69
C THR A 200 -9.56 -6.51 34.12
N THR A 201 -10.38 -7.16 34.95
CA THR A 201 -11.46 -8.03 34.48
C THR A 201 -12.48 -7.26 33.65
N MET A 202 -12.91 -6.10 34.13
CA MET A 202 -13.91 -5.28 33.45
C MET A 202 -13.36 -4.67 32.14
N ARG A 203 -12.17 -4.07 32.21
CA ARG A 203 -11.58 -3.37 31.07
C ARG A 203 -11.10 -4.33 29.98
N LYS A 204 -10.54 -5.47 30.37
CA LYS A 204 -10.16 -6.54 29.42
C LYS A 204 -11.37 -7.06 28.65
N SER A 205 -12.50 -7.29 29.32
CA SER A 205 -13.74 -7.68 28.66
C SER A 205 -14.20 -6.64 27.62
N ILE A 206 -14.03 -5.34 27.91
CA ILE A 206 -14.38 -4.27 26.99
C ILE A 206 -13.45 -4.23 25.78
N VAL A 207 -12.13 -4.34 26.01
CA VAL A 207 -11.13 -4.36 24.93
C VAL A 207 -11.32 -5.59 24.04
N ASP A 208 -11.51 -6.78 24.63
CA ASP A 208 -11.75 -8.02 23.87
C ASP A 208 -13.03 -7.94 23.06
N GLU A 209 -14.12 -7.37 23.62
CA GLU A 209 -15.37 -7.12 22.88
C GLU A 209 -15.17 -6.10 21.75
N GLY A 210 -14.39 -5.03 21.97
CA GLY A 210 -14.03 -4.06 20.94
C GLY A 210 -13.31 -4.71 19.76
N ILE A 211 -12.29 -5.52 20.02
CA ILE A 211 -11.57 -6.27 19.00
C ILE A 211 -12.50 -7.22 18.22
N TYR A 212 -13.41 -7.89 18.92
CA TYR A 212 -14.39 -8.77 18.27
C TYR A 212 -15.36 -8.00 17.36
N ARG A 213 -15.86 -6.84 17.79
CA ARG A 213 -16.73 -5.97 16.98
C ARG A 213 -16.03 -5.40 15.73
N LEU A 214 -14.72 -5.25 15.80
CA LEU A 214 -13.88 -4.89 14.64
C LEU A 214 -13.64 -6.06 13.68
N ASN A 215 -14.33 -7.20 13.86
CA ASN A 215 -14.18 -8.42 13.07
C ASN A 215 -12.77 -9.04 13.09
N VAL A 216 -11.99 -8.76 14.13
CA VAL A 216 -10.70 -9.39 14.34
C VAL A 216 -10.90 -10.65 15.17
N GLU A 217 -11.00 -11.79 14.46
CA GLU A 217 -11.23 -13.11 15.04
C GLU A 217 -9.93 -13.90 15.20
N GLN A 218 -9.91 -14.79 16.17
CA GLN A 218 -8.83 -15.76 16.27
C GLN A 218 -8.94 -16.79 15.14
N LEU A 219 -8.03 -16.71 14.18
CA LEU A 219 -7.95 -17.63 13.04
C LEU A 219 -6.76 -18.56 13.19
N SER A 220 -6.95 -19.83 12.81
CA SER A 220 -5.83 -20.77 12.68
C SER A 220 -5.23 -20.71 11.28
N ALA A 221 -3.94 -21.00 11.15
CA ALA A 221 -3.26 -21.08 9.85
C ALA A 221 -3.96 -22.07 8.89
N SER A 222 -4.49 -23.19 9.42
CA SER A 222 -5.25 -24.17 8.64
C SER A 222 -6.54 -23.57 8.08
N LYS A 223 -7.28 -22.75 8.87
CA LYS A 223 -8.52 -22.10 8.43
C LYS A 223 -8.21 -21.07 7.33
N VAL A 224 -7.18 -20.26 7.49
CA VAL A 224 -6.76 -19.24 6.49
C VAL A 224 -6.31 -19.90 5.19
N ASN A 225 -5.53 -20.98 5.23
CA ASN A 225 -5.11 -21.71 4.03
C ASN A 225 -6.26 -22.38 3.25
N LYS A 226 -7.37 -22.73 3.93
CA LYS A 226 -8.57 -23.30 3.30
C LYS A 226 -9.51 -22.22 2.73
N MET A 227 -9.42 -20.98 3.20
CA MET A 227 -10.27 -19.87 2.78
C MET A 227 -10.13 -19.58 1.28
N HIS A 228 -11.23 -19.25 0.60
CA HIS A 228 -11.18 -18.68 -0.75
C HIS A 228 -10.55 -17.30 -0.70
N TRP A 229 -9.86 -16.88 -1.79
CA TRP A 229 -9.15 -15.60 -1.81
C TRP A 229 -10.08 -14.41 -1.55
N ASP A 230 -11.24 -14.36 -2.19
CA ASP A 230 -12.18 -13.24 -2.04
C ASP A 230 -12.61 -13.02 -0.58
N VAL A 231 -12.80 -14.11 0.18
CA VAL A 231 -13.13 -14.06 1.61
C VAL A 231 -11.94 -13.56 2.42
N LEU A 232 -10.72 -14.02 2.08
CA LEU A 232 -9.51 -13.57 2.75
C LEU A 232 -9.24 -12.08 2.45
N GLU A 233 -9.39 -11.67 1.21
CA GLU A 233 -9.25 -10.27 0.79
C GLU A 233 -10.24 -9.36 1.50
N PHE A 234 -11.50 -9.78 1.63
CA PHE A 234 -12.50 -9.03 2.40
C PHE A 234 -12.06 -8.89 3.87
N LYS A 235 -11.55 -9.97 4.49
CA LYS A 235 -11.03 -9.91 5.86
C LYS A 235 -9.80 -9.00 5.99
N ILE A 236 -8.91 -8.96 4.99
CA ILE A 236 -7.78 -8.03 4.97
C ILE A 236 -8.28 -6.58 4.91
N LYS A 237 -9.23 -6.27 4.03
CA LYS A 237 -9.83 -4.92 3.93
C LYS A 237 -10.51 -4.50 5.24
N SER A 238 -11.25 -5.41 5.87
CA SER A 238 -11.85 -5.18 7.19
C SER A 238 -10.77 -4.92 8.26
N TRP A 239 -9.67 -5.69 8.24
CA TRP A 239 -8.56 -5.52 9.17
C TRP A 239 -7.83 -4.18 8.99
N LEU A 240 -7.69 -3.68 7.76
CA LEU A 240 -7.08 -2.37 7.49
C LEU A 240 -7.82 -1.21 8.16
N GLU A 241 -9.13 -1.29 8.26
CA GLU A 241 -9.91 -0.30 9.03
C GLU A 241 -9.85 -0.61 10.53
N ALA A 242 -9.92 -1.88 10.90
CA ALA A 242 -9.85 -2.30 12.29
C ALA A 242 -8.56 -1.88 12.99
N VAL A 243 -7.40 -1.99 12.34
CA VAL A 243 -6.12 -1.63 12.95
C VAL A 243 -6.04 -0.14 13.29
N LYS A 244 -6.57 0.74 12.45
CA LYS A 244 -6.62 2.18 12.69
C LYS A 244 -7.46 2.50 13.93
N ILE A 245 -8.67 1.92 14.01
CA ILE A 245 -9.58 2.12 15.13
C ILE A 245 -9.00 1.52 16.42
N ALA A 246 -8.48 0.30 16.36
CA ALA A 246 -7.92 -0.38 17.52
C ALA A 246 -6.74 0.40 18.13
N VAL A 247 -5.81 0.87 17.31
CA VAL A 247 -4.63 1.62 17.78
C VAL A 247 -5.05 2.99 18.30
N ARG A 248 -5.72 3.81 17.48
CA ARG A 248 -6.00 5.21 17.79
C ARG A 248 -7.07 5.41 18.85
N THR A 249 -8.03 4.48 18.92
CA THR A 249 -9.18 4.62 19.79
C THR A 249 -9.14 3.63 20.94
N LEU A 250 -9.06 2.33 20.67
CA LEU A 250 -9.23 1.31 21.68
C LEU A 250 -8.02 1.26 22.65
N PHE A 251 -6.81 1.04 22.13
CA PHE A 251 -5.62 0.92 22.97
C PHE A 251 -5.11 2.28 23.50
N ALA A 252 -5.18 3.34 22.68
CA ALA A 252 -4.75 4.66 23.12
C ALA A 252 -5.58 5.17 24.30
N ARG A 253 -6.90 5.03 24.24
CA ARG A 253 -7.79 5.48 25.34
C ARG A 253 -7.66 4.59 26.57
N GLU A 254 -7.51 3.28 26.39
CA GLU A 254 -7.24 2.39 27.53
C GLU A 254 -5.93 2.76 28.24
N ARG A 255 -4.88 3.13 27.47
CA ARG A 255 -3.63 3.63 28.03
C ARG A 255 -3.85 4.89 28.87
N ILE A 256 -4.58 5.87 28.33
CA ILE A 256 -4.89 7.12 29.03
C ILE A 256 -5.68 6.84 30.30
N LEU A 257 -6.67 5.96 30.25
CA LEU A 257 -7.48 5.60 31.41
C LEU A 257 -6.64 4.92 32.51
N CYS A 258 -5.78 3.96 32.15
CA CYS A 258 -4.85 3.35 33.09
C CYS A 258 -3.88 4.37 33.73
N ASP A 259 -3.34 5.28 32.89
CA ASP A 259 -2.44 6.34 33.38
C ASP A 259 -3.11 7.28 34.33
N HIS A 260 -4.40 7.57 34.16
CA HIS A 260 -5.17 8.42 35.04
C HIS A 260 -5.56 7.72 36.35
N VAL A 261 -6.14 6.52 36.27
CA VAL A 261 -6.66 5.79 37.45
C VAL A 261 -5.52 5.34 38.37
N PHE A 262 -4.40 4.86 37.82
CA PHE A 262 -3.27 4.34 38.58
C PHE A 262 -2.04 5.28 38.58
N GLY A 263 -2.26 6.58 38.44
CA GLY A 263 -1.18 7.59 38.35
C GLY A 263 -0.20 7.57 39.51
N ALA A 264 -0.65 7.15 40.72
CA ALA A 264 0.18 7.08 41.91
C ALA A 264 1.19 5.90 41.89
N SER A 265 0.97 4.85 41.11
CA SER A 265 1.82 3.66 41.07
C SER A 265 2.15 3.23 39.63
N GLN A 266 3.37 3.50 39.18
CA GLN A 266 3.86 3.15 37.88
C GLN A 266 3.77 1.63 37.63
N SER A 267 4.20 0.80 38.57
CA SER A 267 4.19 -0.67 38.38
C SER A 267 2.79 -1.24 38.24
N ILE A 268 1.80 -0.74 38.96
CA ILE A 268 0.39 -1.16 38.84
C ILE A 268 -0.18 -0.72 37.50
N ARG A 269 0.04 0.53 37.13
CA ARG A 269 -0.39 1.08 35.84
C ARG A 269 0.11 0.25 34.65
N GLU A 270 1.41 -0.07 34.64
CA GLU A 270 2.04 -0.85 33.58
C GLU A 270 1.51 -2.28 33.54
N ALA A 271 1.38 -2.93 34.69
CA ALA A 271 0.85 -4.29 34.78
C ALA A 271 -0.62 -4.37 34.30
N CYS A 272 -1.46 -3.43 34.74
CA CYS A 272 -2.88 -3.37 34.33
C CYS A 272 -3.00 -3.19 32.82
N PHE A 273 -2.34 -2.19 32.24
CA PHE A 273 -2.41 -1.95 30.80
C PHE A 273 -1.91 -3.15 29.98
N ALA A 274 -0.80 -3.76 30.40
CA ALA A 274 -0.25 -4.93 29.72
C ALA A 274 -1.22 -6.13 29.77
N ASP A 275 -1.87 -6.39 30.89
CA ASP A 275 -2.81 -7.51 31.03
C ASP A 275 -4.08 -7.30 30.20
N ILE A 276 -4.59 -6.06 30.17
CA ILE A 276 -5.78 -5.69 29.41
C ILE A 276 -5.53 -5.75 27.90
N SER A 277 -4.41 -5.19 27.42
CA SER A 277 -4.18 -4.98 25.99
C SER A 277 -3.57 -6.18 25.26
N ARG A 278 -2.83 -7.05 25.97
CA ARG A 278 -2.02 -8.12 25.39
C ARG A 278 -2.80 -9.05 24.45
N SER A 279 -3.95 -9.56 24.87
CA SER A 279 -4.70 -10.54 24.08
C SER A 279 -5.23 -9.92 22.78
N GLY A 280 -5.87 -8.77 22.88
CA GLY A 280 -6.42 -8.05 21.73
C GLY A 280 -5.34 -7.60 20.75
N ALA A 281 -4.23 -7.07 21.25
CA ALA A 281 -3.10 -6.65 20.42
C ALA A 281 -2.42 -7.84 19.72
N SER A 282 -2.24 -8.97 20.41
CA SER A 282 -1.69 -10.18 19.80
C SER A 282 -2.57 -10.75 18.69
N LEU A 283 -3.91 -10.68 18.83
CA LEU A 283 -4.84 -11.05 17.78
C LEU A 283 -4.75 -10.10 16.57
N LEU A 284 -4.72 -8.79 16.84
CA LEU A 284 -4.65 -7.75 15.82
C LEU A 284 -3.40 -7.88 14.96
N PHE A 285 -2.22 -7.95 15.57
CA PHE A 285 -0.95 -8.07 14.85
C PHE A 285 -0.64 -9.49 14.39
N GLY A 286 -1.33 -10.51 14.91
CA GLY A 286 -1.19 -11.90 14.48
C GLY A 286 -1.88 -12.22 13.16
N PHE A 287 -2.95 -11.51 12.79
CA PHE A 287 -3.69 -11.79 11.56
C PHE A 287 -2.85 -11.61 10.28
N PRO A 288 -2.09 -10.50 10.08
CA PRO A 288 -1.25 -10.36 8.89
C PRO A 288 -0.16 -11.43 8.79
N GLU A 289 0.36 -11.94 9.89
CA GLU A 289 1.32 -13.06 9.88
C GLU A 289 0.72 -14.32 9.25
N LEU A 290 -0.56 -14.58 9.51
CA LEU A 290 -1.27 -15.70 8.90
C LEU A 290 -1.46 -15.50 7.39
N VAL A 291 -1.71 -14.26 6.96
CA VAL A 291 -1.82 -13.90 5.54
C VAL A 291 -0.48 -14.10 4.83
N VAL A 292 0.63 -13.64 5.40
CA VAL A 292 1.98 -13.85 4.85
C VAL A 292 2.26 -15.35 4.66
N LYS A 293 1.98 -16.18 5.67
CA LYS A 293 2.23 -17.63 5.66
C LYS A 293 1.29 -18.43 4.77
N THR A 294 0.28 -17.80 4.14
CA THR A 294 -0.66 -18.49 3.24
C THR A 294 0.04 -19.00 1.99
N LYS A 295 -0.15 -20.30 1.69
CA LYS A 295 0.42 -20.98 0.51
C LYS A 295 -0.20 -20.52 -0.81
N LYS A 296 -1.41 -19.99 -0.79
CA LYS A 296 -2.08 -19.41 -1.97
C LYS A 296 -1.44 -18.04 -2.27
N SER A 297 -0.94 -17.89 -3.48
CA SER A 297 -0.29 -16.65 -3.92
C SER A 297 -0.96 -16.13 -5.22
N PRO A 298 -2.21 -15.60 -5.15
CA PRO A 298 -2.78 -14.91 -6.27
C PRO A 298 -1.98 -13.61 -6.53
N PRO A 299 -1.98 -13.10 -7.77
CA PRO A 299 -1.21 -11.90 -8.13
C PRO A 299 -1.55 -10.68 -7.27
N GLU A 300 -2.79 -10.60 -6.77
CA GLU A 300 -3.28 -9.50 -5.96
C GLU A 300 -2.78 -9.53 -4.51
N LYS A 301 -2.25 -10.67 -4.05
CA LYS A 301 -1.76 -10.82 -2.66
C LYS A 301 -0.67 -9.80 -2.32
N ILE A 302 0.21 -9.50 -3.26
CA ILE A 302 1.30 -8.54 -3.04
C ILE A 302 0.75 -7.16 -2.67
N PHE A 303 -0.29 -6.67 -3.36
CA PHE A 303 -0.89 -5.37 -3.07
C PHE A 303 -1.51 -5.33 -1.66
N ARG A 304 -2.15 -6.43 -1.25
CA ARG A 304 -2.71 -6.53 0.11
C ARG A 304 -1.62 -6.56 1.19
N MET A 305 -0.46 -7.17 0.91
CA MET A 305 0.68 -7.13 1.82
C MET A 305 1.28 -5.72 1.93
N ILE A 306 1.36 -4.99 0.81
CA ILE A 306 1.79 -3.59 0.81
C ILE A 306 0.81 -2.71 1.59
N ASP A 307 -0.51 -2.90 1.41
CA ASP A 307 -1.54 -2.18 2.17
C ASP A 307 -1.40 -2.41 3.68
N MET A 308 -1.18 -3.67 4.11
CA MET A 308 -0.98 -4.00 5.52
C MET A 308 0.32 -3.41 6.08
N TYR A 309 1.40 -3.42 5.31
CA TYR A 309 2.66 -2.76 5.69
C TYR A 309 2.44 -1.26 5.88
N ALA A 310 1.86 -0.59 4.89
CA ALA A 310 1.58 0.84 4.92
C ALA A 310 0.70 1.23 6.12
N ALA A 311 -0.31 0.44 6.43
CA ALA A 311 -1.19 0.69 7.58
C ALA A 311 -0.43 0.65 8.91
N ILE A 312 0.46 -0.32 9.10
CA ILE A 312 1.26 -0.43 10.33
C ILE A 312 2.36 0.64 10.37
N ALA A 313 3.05 0.89 9.24
CA ALA A 313 4.09 1.91 9.14
C ALA A 313 3.55 3.31 9.45
N THR A 314 2.38 3.65 8.93
CA THR A 314 1.70 4.92 9.21
C THR A 314 1.33 5.07 10.69
N LEU A 315 0.97 3.97 11.35
CA LEU A 315 0.58 3.96 12.76
C LEU A 315 1.77 3.72 13.71
N TRP A 316 2.99 3.59 13.17
CA TRP A 316 4.13 3.14 13.98
C TRP A 316 4.43 4.02 15.20
N LEU A 317 4.44 5.33 15.03
CA LEU A 317 4.69 6.27 16.12
C LEU A 317 3.64 6.16 17.24
N GLU A 318 2.39 5.96 16.87
CA GLU A 318 1.27 5.77 17.80
C GLU A 318 1.42 4.41 18.53
N ILE A 319 1.72 3.33 17.81
CA ILE A 319 1.97 2.00 18.36
C ILE A 319 3.15 2.04 19.34
N GLU A 320 4.26 2.67 18.97
CA GLU A 320 5.43 2.80 19.82
C GLU A 320 5.13 3.60 21.09
N SER A 321 4.37 4.67 21.00
CA SER A 321 3.95 5.49 22.15
C SER A 321 3.03 4.72 23.10
N ILE A 322 2.00 4.03 22.56
CA ILE A 322 1.02 3.28 23.35
C ILE A 322 1.69 2.11 24.08
N PHE A 323 2.54 1.35 23.38
CA PHE A 323 3.23 0.16 23.89
C PHE A 323 4.69 0.44 24.30
N SER A 324 4.95 1.64 24.84
CA SER A 324 6.28 2.08 25.25
C SER A 324 6.80 1.42 26.55
N LEU A 325 5.92 0.74 27.29
CA LEU A 325 6.24 0.14 28.60
C LEU A 325 7.00 -1.18 28.43
N ASP A 326 7.89 -1.48 29.38
CA ASP A 326 8.64 -2.75 29.40
C ASP A 326 7.70 -3.96 29.39
N SER A 327 6.60 -3.88 30.15
CA SER A 327 5.58 -4.93 30.22
C SER A 327 4.84 -5.19 28.88
N THR A 328 4.88 -4.25 27.94
CA THR A 328 4.25 -4.33 26.61
C THR A 328 5.25 -4.50 25.46
N THR A 329 6.55 -4.64 25.77
CA THR A 329 7.62 -4.80 24.76
C THR A 329 7.35 -5.96 23.81
N ALA A 330 6.74 -7.04 24.29
CA ALA A 330 6.37 -8.18 23.44
C ALA A 330 5.39 -7.80 22.31
N VAL A 331 4.42 -6.93 22.58
CA VAL A 331 3.45 -6.44 21.58
C VAL A 331 4.17 -5.52 20.58
N LYS A 332 4.99 -4.59 21.07
CA LYS A 332 5.79 -3.72 20.20
C LYS A 332 6.72 -4.52 19.29
N SER A 333 7.42 -5.52 19.84
CA SER A 333 8.29 -6.42 19.08
C SER A 333 7.52 -7.25 18.05
N GLN A 334 6.30 -7.71 18.39
CA GLN A 334 5.43 -8.41 17.44
C GLN A 334 5.05 -7.51 16.26
N ALA A 335 4.64 -6.27 16.52
CA ALA A 335 4.28 -5.31 15.47
C ALA A 335 5.49 -4.95 14.58
N TYR A 336 6.67 -4.75 15.15
CA TYR A 336 7.90 -4.52 14.40
C TYR A 336 8.32 -5.72 13.57
N GLY A 337 8.33 -6.91 14.17
CA GLY A 337 8.62 -8.15 13.46
C GLY A 337 7.64 -8.45 12.32
N LEU A 338 6.40 -7.95 12.43
CA LEU A 338 5.41 -8.04 11.37
C LEU A 338 5.78 -7.12 10.18
N LEU A 339 6.23 -5.87 10.42
CA LEU A 339 6.73 -4.98 9.36
C LEU A 339 7.87 -5.65 8.58
N LEU A 340 8.84 -6.24 9.29
CA LEU A 340 9.96 -6.94 8.65
C LEU A 340 9.49 -8.13 7.81
N ARG A 341 8.54 -8.93 8.30
CA ARG A 341 8.01 -10.09 7.55
C ARG A 341 7.18 -9.68 6.35
N LEU A 342 6.41 -8.58 6.44
CA LEU A 342 5.65 -8.05 5.31
C LEU A 342 6.60 -7.52 4.24
N SER A 343 7.63 -6.75 4.59
CA SER A 343 8.62 -6.24 3.64
C SER A 343 9.35 -7.38 2.92
N GLU A 344 9.80 -8.40 3.64
CA GLU A 344 10.46 -9.59 3.07
C GLU A 344 9.52 -10.38 2.14
N SER A 345 8.25 -10.54 2.55
CA SER A 345 7.26 -11.24 1.72
C SER A 345 6.93 -10.48 0.44
N VAL A 346 6.92 -9.14 0.47
CA VAL A 346 6.76 -8.31 -0.74
C VAL A 346 7.95 -8.48 -1.67
N ARG A 347 9.19 -8.42 -1.16
CA ARG A 347 10.41 -8.67 -1.93
C ARG A 347 10.40 -10.04 -2.59
N THR A 348 10.08 -11.08 -1.81
CA THR A 348 9.98 -12.47 -2.31
C THR A 348 8.93 -12.59 -3.41
N SER A 349 7.75 -11.97 -3.25
CA SER A 349 6.68 -11.99 -4.26
C SER A 349 7.10 -11.32 -5.57
N LEU A 350 7.89 -10.24 -5.51
CA LEU A 350 8.45 -9.61 -6.72
C LEU A 350 9.45 -10.52 -7.44
N LEU A 351 10.28 -11.28 -6.71
CA LEU A 351 11.19 -12.27 -7.30
C LEU A 351 10.43 -13.45 -7.91
N GLU A 352 9.38 -13.93 -7.24
CA GLU A 352 8.50 -14.95 -7.81
C GLU A 352 7.85 -14.45 -9.10
N PHE A 353 7.47 -13.16 -9.15
CA PHE A 353 6.91 -12.54 -10.34
C PHE A 353 7.94 -12.49 -11.49
N VAL A 354 9.20 -12.11 -11.23
CA VAL A 354 10.31 -12.20 -12.22
C VAL A 354 10.42 -13.62 -12.76
N THR A 355 10.45 -14.60 -11.86
CA THR A 355 10.58 -16.02 -12.22
C THR A 355 9.38 -16.49 -13.07
N ALA A 356 8.17 -16.01 -12.76
CA ALA A 356 6.97 -16.32 -13.54
C ALA A 356 7.04 -15.74 -14.96
N ILE A 357 7.54 -14.51 -15.14
CA ILE A 357 7.77 -13.90 -16.45
C ILE A 357 8.76 -14.77 -17.25
N GLN A 358 9.85 -15.21 -16.63
CA GLN A 358 10.88 -16.02 -17.26
C GLN A 358 10.36 -17.42 -17.67
N LYS A 359 9.59 -18.08 -16.79
CA LYS A 359 9.01 -19.42 -17.05
C LYS A 359 7.84 -19.41 -18.04
N GLY A 360 7.26 -18.24 -18.31
CA GLY A 360 6.08 -18.10 -19.19
C GLY A 360 6.19 -18.94 -20.45
N SER A 361 5.16 -19.75 -20.69
CA SER A 361 5.14 -20.80 -21.74
C SER A 361 5.44 -20.26 -23.14
N PRO A 362 6.24 -20.96 -23.95
CA PRO A 362 6.49 -20.61 -25.34
C PRO A 362 5.26 -20.83 -26.25
N LYS A 363 4.19 -21.49 -25.76
CA LYS A 363 3.11 -22.07 -26.59
C LYS A 363 2.10 -21.11 -27.20
N SER A 364 2.20 -19.80 -27.00
CA SER A 364 1.29 -18.84 -27.66
C SER A 364 2.11 -17.91 -28.56
N THR A 365 2.51 -18.41 -29.71
CA THR A 365 2.80 -17.55 -30.86
C THR A 365 1.45 -17.14 -31.46
N ALA A 366 0.99 -15.93 -31.13
CA ALA A 366 -0.10 -15.33 -31.88
C ALA A 366 0.39 -15.21 -33.33
N ASN A 367 -0.35 -15.77 -34.27
CA ASN A 367 -0.02 -15.70 -35.70
C ASN A 367 -0.06 -14.27 -36.28
N PHE A 368 -0.29 -13.28 -35.41
CA PHE A 368 -0.47 -11.87 -35.74
C PHE A 368 0.48 -11.04 -34.87
N ALA A 369 1.17 -10.08 -35.44
CA ALA A 369 2.17 -9.22 -34.81
C ALA A 369 1.65 -8.30 -33.67
N GLY A 370 0.50 -8.60 -33.09
CA GLY A 370 -0.13 -7.78 -32.05
C GLY A 370 0.67 -7.71 -30.74
N VAL A 371 0.12 -6.98 -29.75
CA VAL A 371 0.70 -6.94 -28.40
C VAL A 371 0.49 -8.31 -27.72
N HIS A 372 1.56 -8.87 -27.20
CA HIS A 372 1.52 -10.17 -26.51
C HIS A 372 0.81 -10.04 -25.15
N SER A 373 0.01 -11.06 -24.79
CA SER A 373 -0.73 -11.07 -23.51
C SER A 373 0.16 -10.94 -22.30
N LEU A 374 1.38 -11.49 -22.34
CA LEU A 374 2.38 -11.32 -21.28
C LEU A 374 2.75 -9.84 -21.10
N THR A 375 2.96 -9.08 -22.18
CA THR A 375 3.26 -7.65 -22.12
C THR A 375 2.13 -6.88 -21.43
N VAL A 376 0.88 -7.16 -21.81
CA VAL A 376 -0.30 -6.52 -21.21
C VAL A 376 -0.39 -6.87 -19.73
N HIS A 377 -0.25 -8.14 -19.36
CA HIS A 377 -0.34 -8.60 -17.97
C HIS A 377 0.75 -7.99 -17.10
N VAL A 378 2.01 -8.06 -17.53
CA VAL A 378 3.14 -7.53 -16.76
C VAL A 378 3.03 -6.02 -16.62
N MET A 379 2.74 -5.29 -17.70
CA MET A 379 2.63 -3.83 -17.61
C MET A 379 1.47 -3.38 -16.72
N ASN A 380 0.32 -4.05 -16.76
CA ASN A 380 -0.77 -3.73 -15.83
C ASN A 380 -0.35 -3.98 -14.37
N HIS A 381 0.40 -5.04 -14.08
CA HIS A 381 0.90 -5.30 -12.73
C HIS A 381 1.90 -4.22 -12.28
N LEU A 382 2.85 -3.83 -13.15
CA LEU A 382 3.84 -2.80 -12.85
C LEU A 382 3.23 -1.41 -12.68
N THR A 383 2.20 -1.06 -13.47
CA THR A 383 1.50 0.22 -13.29
C THR A 383 0.81 0.30 -11.93
N THR A 384 0.19 -0.79 -11.46
CA THR A 384 -0.39 -0.85 -10.12
C THR A 384 0.68 -0.79 -9.02
N LEU A 385 1.85 -1.43 -9.21
CA LEU A 385 2.97 -1.32 -8.26
C LEU A 385 3.50 0.11 -8.16
N ALA A 386 3.53 0.85 -9.26
CA ALA A 386 3.98 2.24 -9.25
C ALA A 386 3.09 3.17 -8.43
N ASP A 387 1.81 2.81 -8.22
CA ASP A 387 0.91 3.55 -7.33
C ASP A 387 1.33 3.45 -5.84
N TYR A 388 2.14 2.44 -5.51
CA TYR A 388 2.72 2.22 -4.18
C TYR A 388 4.19 2.65 -4.07
N SER A 389 4.67 3.50 -4.98
CA SER A 389 6.09 3.89 -5.07
C SER A 389 6.71 4.34 -3.76
N ASN A 390 6.00 5.16 -2.98
CA ASN A 390 6.48 5.66 -1.69
C ASN A 390 6.73 4.52 -0.68
N VAL A 391 5.75 3.63 -0.53
CA VAL A 391 5.83 2.48 0.39
C VAL A 391 6.89 1.47 -0.06
N LEU A 392 6.94 1.21 -1.36
CA LEU A 392 7.94 0.31 -1.93
C LEU A 392 9.35 0.87 -1.81
N SER A 393 9.53 2.18 -1.97
CA SER A 393 10.82 2.83 -1.72
C SER A 393 11.30 2.62 -0.28
N GLU A 394 10.41 2.69 0.71
CA GLU A 394 10.74 2.36 2.10
C GLU A 394 11.12 0.88 2.27
N ILE A 395 10.37 -0.04 1.66
CA ILE A 395 10.62 -1.48 1.72
C ILE A 395 11.99 -1.84 1.11
N PHE A 396 12.46 -1.09 0.11
CA PHE A 396 13.74 -1.33 -0.58
C PHE A 396 14.92 -0.52 -0.05
N LEU A 397 14.71 0.42 0.88
CA LEU A 397 15.78 1.26 1.44
C LEU A 397 16.93 0.47 2.09
N ASP A 398 16.63 -0.65 2.72
CA ASP A 398 17.62 -1.46 3.46
C ASP A 398 18.24 -2.59 2.59
N VAL A 399 17.91 -2.64 1.31
CA VAL A 399 18.50 -3.61 0.38
C VAL A 399 19.82 -3.04 -0.15
N PRO A 400 20.97 -3.70 0.03
CA PRO A 400 22.20 -3.23 -0.57
C PRO A 400 22.03 -3.19 -2.09
N PRO A 401 22.57 -2.13 -2.77
CA PRO A 401 22.49 -2.06 -4.22
C PRO A 401 23.13 -3.33 -4.79
N PRO A 402 22.46 -4.00 -5.74
CA PRO A 402 23.01 -5.20 -6.34
C PRO A 402 24.37 -4.92 -6.96
N PRO A 403 25.31 -5.88 -6.93
CA PRO A 403 26.59 -5.71 -7.57
C PRO A 403 26.37 -5.29 -9.01
N ARG A 404 27.12 -4.28 -9.46
CA ARG A 404 27.02 -3.73 -10.82
C ARG A 404 27.04 -4.89 -11.81
N SER A 405 25.86 -5.23 -12.31
CA SER A 405 25.71 -6.28 -13.31
C SER A 405 26.48 -5.88 -14.56
N PRO A 406 27.21 -6.79 -15.23
CA PRO A 406 27.84 -6.54 -16.52
C PRO A 406 26.82 -6.44 -17.67
N LEU A 407 25.63 -5.90 -17.39
CA LEU A 407 24.70 -5.50 -18.43
C LEU A 407 25.35 -4.39 -19.24
N PRO A 408 25.25 -4.44 -20.58
CA PRO A 408 25.69 -3.32 -21.39
C PRO A 408 25.03 -2.04 -20.89
N GLU A 409 25.85 -1.12 -20.46
CA GLU A 409 25.44 0.19 -19.93
C GLU A 409 24.41 0.90 -20.83
N SER A 410 24.38 0.59 -22.12
CA SER A 410 23.40 1.10 -23.10
C SER A 410 21.93 0.81 -22.81
N TYR A 411 21.59 -0.09 -21.87
CA TYR A 411 20.20 -0.41 -21.50
C TYR A 411 19.74 0.22 -20.19
N LEU A 412 20.70 0.63 -19.33
CA LEU A 412 20.42 1.24 -18.03
C LEU A 412 20.83 2.71 -17.98
N TYR A 413 21.53 3.23 -19.03
CA TYR A 413 22.04 4.59 -19.01
C TYR A 413 20.95 5.63 -19.20
N SER A 414 20.78 6.44 -18.18
CA SER A 414 20.63 7.88 -18.27
C SER A 414 22.01 8.45 -18.63
N PRO A 415 22.17 9.38 -19.59
CA PRO A 415 23.44 10.04 -19.81
C PRO A 415 23.88 10.70 -18.51
N GLU A 416 25.18 10.56 -18.18
CA GLU A 416 25.79 11.26 -17.06
C GLU A 416 25.48 12.75 -17.15
N SER A 417 24.42 13.18 -16.49
CA SER A 417 24.31 14.56 -16.07
C SER A 417 25.14 14.68 -14.80
N ASP A 418 26.23 15.41 -14.93
CA ASP A 418 27.21 15.75 -13.88
C ASP A 418 26.58 16.61 -12.76
N ASP A 419 25.23 16.60 -12.63
CA ASP A 419 24.48 17.32 -11.63
C ASP A 419 23.85 16.35 -10.61
N THR A 420 24.44 16.33 -9.47
CA THR A 420 24.25 15.63 -8.21
C THR A 420 22.85 15.76 -7.56
N THR A 421 21.73 15.48 -8.22
CA THR A 421 20.42 15.63 -7.58
C THR A 421 19.32 14.63 -7.93
N THR A 422 19.56 13.62 -8.75
CA THR A 422 18.55 12.54 -8.89
C THR A 422 19.10 11.27 -8.24
N THR A 423 18.78 11.09 -6.96
CA THR A 423 18.84 9.77 -6.32
C THR A 423 17.94 8.83 -7.09
N GLU A 424 18.51 8.05 -8.03
CA GLU A 424 17.83 6.87 -8.54
C GLU A 424 17.48 6.03 -7.31
N THR A 425 16.19 5.95 -7.00
CA THR A 425 15.75 5.12 -5.88
C THR A 425 15.95 3.66 -6.26
N GLU A 426 16.37 2.82 -5.34
CA GLU A 426 16.48 1.36 -5.55
C GLU A 426 15.22 0.79 -6.18
N PHE A 427 14.05 1.36 -5.83
CA PHE A 427 12.77 1.00 -6.42
C PHE A 427 12.70 1.29 -7.93
N SER A 428 13.23 2.43 -8.43
CA SER A 428 13.23 2.74 -9.86
C SER A 428 14.09 1.76 -10.65
N VAL A 429 15.23 1.37 -10.09
CA VAL A 429 16.12 0.35 -10.66
C VAL A 429 15.41 -1.01 -10.74
N GLN A 430 14.67 -1.41 -9.70
CA GLN A 430 13.91 -2.66 -9.71
C GLN A 430 12.79 -2.64 -10.76
N MET A 431 12.07 -1.52 -10.93
CA MET A 431 11.03 -1.39 -11.96
C MET A 431 11.62 -1.45 -13.38
N ALA A 432 12.75 -0.76 -13.62
CA ALA A 432 13.46 -0.83 -14.88
C ALA A 432 13.93 -2.26 -15.22
N ARG A 433 14.43 -3.00 -14.22
CA ARG A 433 14.84 -4.41 -14.36
C ARG A 433 13.66 -5.32 -14.71
N LEU A 434 12.51 -5.15 -14.06
CA LEU A 434 11.30 -5.95 -14.37
C LEU A 434 10.86 -5.74 -15.82
N ILE A 435 10.88 -4.49 -16.30
CA ILE A 435 10.59 -4.19 -17.70
C ILE A 435 11.65 -4.81 -18.62
N LEU A 436 12.92 -4.75 -18.26
CA LEU A 436 14.00 -5.36 -19.05
C LEU A 436 13.80 -6.88 -19.18
N VAL A 437 13.47 -7.57 -18.08
CA VAL A 437 13.17 -9.02 -18.12
C VAL A 437 11.99 -9.32 -19.05
N LEU A 438 10.93 -8.51 -19.02
CA LEU A 438 9.83 -8.61 -19.96
C LEU A 438 10.31 -8.45 -21.40
N LEU A 439 11.05 -7.38 -21.71
CA LEU A 439 11.53 -7.09 -23.06
C LEU A 439 12.43 -8.21 -23.60
N CYS A 440 13.34 -8.74 -22.78
CA CYS A 440 14.15 -9.92 -23.14
C CYS A 440 13.30 -11.15 -23.46
N LYS A 441 12.23 -11.37 -22.70
CA LYS A 441 11.31 -12.49 -22.96
C LYS A 441 10.52 -12.30 -24.26
N ILE A 442 10.11 -11.08 -24.57
CA ILE A 442 9.43 -10.72 -25.82
C ILE A 442 10.39 -10.85 -27.02
N ASP A 443 11.64 -10.43 -26.85
CA ASP A 443 12.67 -10.65 -27.88
C ASP A 443 12.89 -12.13 -28.16
N GLY A 444 13.03 -12.97 -27.13
CA GLY A 444 13.09 -14.42 -27.29
C GLY A 444 11.89 -15.02 -28.03
N LYS A 445 10.68 -14.45 -27.88
CA LYS A 445 9.49 -14.87 -28.61
C LYS A 445 9.49 -14.40 -30.07
N SER A 446 10.05 -13.23 -30.36
CA SER A 446 10.13 -12.70 -31.73
C SER A 446 10.91 -13.61 -32.67
N ARG A 447 11.90 -14.33 -32.16
CA ARG A 447 12.74 -15.28 -32.91
C ARG A 447 11.99 -16.52 -33.47
N HIS A 448 10.77 -16.77 -32.95
CA HIS A 448 9.95 -17.89 -33.43
C HIS A 448 9.13 -17.54 -34.69
N TYR A 449 9.10 -16.28 -35.11
CA TYR A 449 8.45 -15.90 -36.36
C TYR A 449 9.36 -16.23 -37.56
N LYS A 450 8.76 -16.84 -38.57
CA LYS A 450 9.48 -17.15 -39.82
C LYS A 450 9.75 -15.91 -40.67
N GLU A 451 8.86 -14.94 -40.62
CA GLU A 451 8.96 -13.68 -41.33
C GLU A 451 9.71 -12.64 -40.47
N VAL A 452 10.85 -12.17 -40.97
CA VAL A 452 11.68 -11.21 -40.27
C VAL A 452 10.96 -9.86 -40.11
N SER A 453 10.15 -9.43 -41.09
CA SER A 453 9.34 -8.22 -40.97
C SER A 453 8.34 -8.33 -39.83
N LEU A 454 7.69 -9.50 -39.70
CA LEU A 454 6.76 -9.77 -38.59
C LEU A 454 7.44 -9.74 -37.22
N SER A 455 8.68 -10.23 -37.13
CA SER A 455 9.45 -10.15 -35.87
C SER A 455 9.69 -8.71 -35.45
N TYR A 456 10.13 -7.84 -36.37
CA TYR A 456 10.32 -6.42 -36.06
C TYR A 456 9.03 -5.70 -35.70
N LEU A 457 7.94 -5.98 -36.44
CA LEU A 457 6.65 -5.37 -36.15
C LEU A 457 6.10 -5.82 -34.79
N PHE A 458 6.27 -7.10 -34.46
CA PHE A 458 5.91 -7.63 -33.13
C PHE A 458 6.69 -6.95 -32.00
N LEU A 459 8.00 -6.78 -32.15
CA LEU A 459 8.83 -6.06 -31.16
C LEU A 459 8.41 -4.60 -31.04
N ALA A 460 8.18 -3.92 -32.17
CA ALA A 460 7.75 -2.53 -32.20
C ALA A 460 6.39 -2.34 -31.49
N ASN A 461 5.40 -3.20 -31.79
CA ASN A 461 4.09 -3.17 -31.16
C ASN A 461 4.17 -3.35 -29.63
N ASN A 462 4.96 -4.33 -29.16
CA ASN A 462 5.11 -4.60 -27.73
C ASN A 462 5.85 -3.48 -27.02
N LEU A 463 6.96 -2.98 -27.57
CA LEU A 463 7.71 -1.88 -26.97
C LEU A 463 6.89 -0.58 -26.98
N ARG A 464 6.16 -0.28 -28.05
CA ARG A 464 5.22 0.85 -28.09
C ARG A 464 4.18 0.78 -27.00
N HIS A 465 3.61 -0.43 -26.75
CA HIS A 465 2.67 -0.64 -25.66
C HIS A 465 3.30 -0.38 -24.28
N VAL A 466 4.53 -0.87 -24.06
CA VAL A 466 5.28 -0.62 -22.81
C VAL A 466 5.48 0.87 -22.60
N VAL A 467 6.00 1.60 -23.59
CA VAL A 467 6.23 3.06 -23.50
C VAL A 467 4.93 3.81 -23.27
N ALA A 468 3.85 3.46 -23.95
CA ALA A 468 2.55 4.08 -23.77
C ALA A 468 2.00 3.87 -22.34
N LYS A 469 2.16 2.66 -21.79
CA LYS A 469 1.77 2.35 -20.39
C LYS A 469 2.60 3.10 -19.37
N VAL A 470 3.91 3.22 -19.59
CA VAL A 470 4.79 4.03 -18.71
C VAL A 470 4.34 5.49 -18.73
N ARG A 471 4.13 6.10 -19.90
CA ARG A 471 3.68 7.49 -20.01
C ARG A 471 2.33 7.77 -19.35
N ALA A 472 1.42 6.81 -19.41
CA ALA A 472 0.05 6.96 -18.90
C ALA A 472 -0.11 6.56 -17.43
N SER A 473 0.97 6.35 -16.68
CA SER A 473 0.93 5.86 -15.29
C SER A 473 2.02 6.49 -14.43
N ASN A 474 1.96 6.22 -13.13
CA ASN A 474 2.97 6.63 -12.17
C ASN A 474 4.37 6.03 -12.44
N LEU A 475 4.49 5.03 -13.33
CA LEU A 475 5.79 4.56 -13.80
C LEU A 475 6.61 5.66 -14.48
N HIS A 476 5.96 6.66 -15.08
CA HIS A 476 6.66 7.79 -15.68
C HIS A 476 7.49 8.56 -14.65
N TYR A 477 6.91 8.82 -13.46
CA TYR A 477 7.62 9.49 -12.36
C TYR A 477 8.74 8.62 -11.77
N VAL A 478 8.55 7.30 -11.80
CA VAL A 478 9.53 6.35 -11.27
C VAL A 478 10.73 6.19 -12.21
N LEU A 479 10.52 6.15 -13.52
CA LEU A 479 11.55 5.85 -14.52
C LEU A 479 12.16 7.09 -15.17
N GLY A 480 11.45 8.22 -15.18
CA GLY A 480 11.87 9.49 -15.74
C GLY A 480 11.70 9.61 -17.27
N ASP A 481 11.87 10.86 -17.75
CA ASP A 481 11.72 11.23 -19.16
C ASP A 481 12.78 10.57 -20.05
N ASP A 482 14.00 10.47 -19.58
CA ASP A 482 15.13 9.90 -20.33
C ASP A 482 14.89 8.43 -20.68
N TRP A 483 14.34 7.66 -19.73
CA TRP A 483 13.95 6.28 -19.99
C TRP A 483 12.91 6.20 -21.11
N VAL A 484 11.91 7.07 -21.07
CA VAL A 484 10.83 7.13 -22.07
C VAL A 484 11.38 7.52 -23.45
N MET A 485 12.23 8.57 -23.52
CA MET A 485 12.85 9.02 -24.78
C MET A 485 13.73 7.94 -25.42
N ASN A 486 14.55 7.27 -24.61
CA ASN A 486 15.44 6.19 -25.06
C ASN A 486 14.64 5.01 -25.62
N HIS A 487 13.54 4.64 -24.99
CA HIS A 487 12.71 3.53 -25.47
C HIS A 487 11.84 3.93 -26.69
N ASP A 488 11.39 5.17 -26.79
CA ASP A 488 10.78 5.69 -28.01
C ASP A 488 11.74 5.66 -29.21
N ALA A 489 13.00 6.04 -28.99
CA ALA A 489 14.04 5.93 -30.04
C ALA A 489 14.21 4.46 -30.49
N LYS A 490 14.16 3.51 -29.55
CA LYS A 490 14.16 2.06 -29.88
C LYS A 490 12.93 1.64 -30.69
N VAL A 491 11.73 2.14 -30.34
CA VAL A 491 10.50 1.90 -31.13
C VAL A 491 10.70 2.38 -32.57
N LYS A 492 11.17 3.63 -32.76
CA LYS A 492 11.43 4.20 -34.09
C LYS A 492 12.44 3.36 -34.87
N ARG A 493 13.52 2.87 -34.23
CA ARG A 493 14.51 2.01 -34.85
C ARG A 493 13.94 0.67 -35.30
N LEU A 494 13.11 0.03 -34.46
CA LEU A 494 12.44 -1.23 -34.79
C LEU A 494 11.46 -1.03 -35.95
N THR A 495 10.72 0.08 -35.96
CA THR A 495 9.79 0.44 -37.05
C THR A 495 10.55 0.68 -38.36
N ALA A 496 11.68 1.40 -38.33
CA ALA A 496 12.52 1.61 -39.52
C ALA A 496 13.08 0.28 -40.06
N ASN A 497 13.51 -0.64 -39.18
CA ASN A 497 13.94 -1.98 -39.60
C ASN A 497 12.78 -2.79 -40.20
N TYR A 498 11.59 -2.71 -39.62
CA TYR A 498 10.37 -3.29 -40.19
C TYR A 498 10.13 -2.78 -41.62
N GLU A 499 10.09 -1.46 -41.81
CA GLU A 499 9.86 -0.83 -43.11
C GLU A 499 10.91 -1.25 -44.12
N ARG A 500 12.19 -1.25 -43.74
CA ARG A 500 13.30 -1.68 -44.61
C ARG A 500 13.18 -3.14 -45.07
N VAL A 501 12.80 -4.04 -44.15
CA VAL A 501 12.70 -5.48 -44.47
C VAL A 501 11.38 -5.77 -45.22
N ALA A 502 10.28 -5.16 -44.79
CA ALA A 502 8.97 -5.41 -45.38
C ALA A 502 8.81 -4.79 -46.78
N TRP A 503 9.30 -3.56 -46.95
CA TRP A 503 9.06 -2.73 -48.14
C TRP A 503 10.35 -2.41 -48.92
N GLY A 504 11.50 -2.93 -48.51
CA GLY A 504 12.79 -2.67 -49.15
C GLY A 504 12.82 -2.97 -50.63
N LYS A 505 12.18 -4.06 -51.08
CA LYS A 505 12.09 -4.42 -52.50
C LYS A 505 11.20 -3.44 -53.29
N VAL A 506 10.17 -2.89 -52.66
CA VAL A 506 9.35 -1.84 -53.24
C VAL A 506 10.16 -0.56 -53.41
N PHE A 507 10.91 -0.16 -52.39
CA PHE A 507 11.80 1.01 -52.47
C PHE A 507 12.87 0.83 -53.55
N SER A 508 13.48 -0.37 -53.66
CA SER A 508 14.51 -0.66 -54.66
C SER A 508 13.97 -0.79 -56.09
N SER A 509 12.66 -0.96 -56.26
CA SER A 509 12.02 -0.97 -57.60
C SER A 509 11.74 0.43 -58.14
N LEU A 510 11.86 1.45 -57.31
CA LEU A 510 11.75 2.85 -57.72
C LEU A 510 13.14 3.41 -58.07
N PRO A 511 13.26 4.26 -59.10
CA PRO A 511 14.54 4.90 -59.47
C PRO A 511 14.93 5.96 -58.46
N GLU A 512 16.23 6.16 -58.27
CA GLU A 512 16.75 7.26 -57.43
C GLU A 512 16.40 8.64 -57.95
N ASN A 513 16.35 8.77 -59.29
CA ASN A 513 15.87 9.98 -59.97
C ASN A 513 14.63 9.65 -60.84
N PRO A 514 13.41 9.90 -60.36
CA PRO A 514 12.17 9.58 -61.05
C PRO A 514 11.94 10.47 -62.30
N THR A 515 12.63 11.58 -62.45
CA THR A 515 12.54 12.51 -63.59
C THR A 515 13.63 12.28 -64.65
N ALA A 516 14.54 11.34 -64.46
CA ALA A 516 15.58 11.03 -65.41
C ALA A 516 14.98 10.60 -66.78
N GLU A 517 15.58 11.05 -67.86
CA GLU A 517 15.21 10.57 -69.18
C GLU A 517 15.46 9.04 -69.28
N MET A 518 14.42 8.31 -69.58
CA MET A 518 14.47 6.86 -69.79
C MET A 518 13.64 6.45 -71.00
N SER A 519 14.02 5.35 -71.62
CA SER A 519 13.27 4.80 -72.74
C SER A 519 11.91 4.27 -72.27
N PRO A 520 10.90 4.24 -73.14
CA PRO A 520 9.58 3.63 -72.81
C PRO A 520 9.69 2.15 -72.40
N ALA A 521 10.71 1.43 -72.91
CA ALA A 521 10.96 0.04 -72.51
C ALA A 521 11.44 -0.09 -71.07
N GLU A 522 12.39 0.78 -70.67
CA GLU A 522 12.88 0.87 -69.28
C GLU A 522 11.79 1.27 -68.32
N ALA A 523 10.99 2.29 -68.64
CA ALA A 523 9.86 2.69 -67.83
C ALA A 523 8.85 1.55 -67.62
N ARG A 524 8.54 0.76 -68.64
CA ARG A 524 7.66 -0.43 -68.51
C ARG A 524 8.23 -1.46 -67.54
N VAL A 525 9.54 -1.72 -67.60
CA VAL A 525 10.19 -2.65 -66.67
C VAL A 525 10.10 -2.14 -65.23
N ILE A 526 10.33 -0.85 -64.99
CA ILE A 526 10.26 -0.24 -63.67
C ILE A 526 8.83 -0.34 -63.10
N PHE A 527 7.81 0.06 -63.87
CA PHE A 527 6.42 -0.06 -63.47
C PHE A 527 6.00 -1.52 -63.19
N GLY A 528 6.42 -2.45 -64.05
CA GLY A 528 6.16 -3.88 -63.87
C GLY A 528 6.78 -4.43 -62.60
N ASN A 529 8.03 -4.08 -62.32
CA ASN A 529 8.72 -4.48 -61.07
C ASN A 529 8.06 -3.86 -59.84
N PHE A 530 7.73 -2.57 -59.87
CA PHE A 530 7.01 -1.92 -58.79
C PHE A 530 5.67 -2.57 -58.50
N ASN A 531 4.84 -2.78 -59.54
CA ASN A 531 3.53 -3.41 -59.38
C ASN A 531 3.64 -4.78 -58.70
N PHE A 532 4.59 -5.60 -59.14
CA PHE A 532 4.79 -6.94 -58.60
C PHE A 532 5.24 -6.90 -57.14
N GLU A 533 6.27 -6.12 -56.79
CA GLU A 533 6.80 -6.08 -55.45
C GLU A 533 5.86 -5.34 -54.49
N PHE A 534 5.13 -4.30 -54.95
CA PHE A 534 4.13 -3.58 -54.16
C PHE A 534 2.94 -4.47 -53.78
N GLU A 535 2.37 -5.16 -54.77
CA GLU A 535 1.23 -6.07 -54.55
C GLU A 535 1.63 -7.21 -53.58
N LYS A 536 2.79 -7.79 -53.81
CA LYS A 536 3.35 -8.85 -52.97
C LYS A 536 3.55 -8.39 -51.52
N ALA A 537 4.18 -7.23 -51.32
CA ALA A 537 4.38 -6.63 -49.98
C ALA A 537 3.05 -6.30 -49.32
N TYR A 538 2.13 -5.60 -50.03
CA TYR A 538 0.82 -5.23 -49.49
C TYR A 538 0.00 -6.45 -49.05
N ARG A 539 -0.09 -7.49 -49.89
CA ARG A 539 -0.84 -8.73 -49.58
C ARG A 539 -0.31 -9.41 -48.33
N ARG A 540 1.02 -9.44 -48.15
CA ARG A 540 1.67 -10.04 -47.01
C ARG A 540 1.44 -9.19 -45.74
N GLU A 541 1.81 -7.92 -45.78
CA GLU A 541 1.81 -7.04 -44.63
C GLU A 541 0.39 -6.69 -44.15
N ASN A 542 -0.62 -6.67 -45.05
CA ASN A 542 -2.01 -6.42 -44.66
C ASN A 542 -2.66 -7.59 -43.87
N THR A 543 -1.96 -8.73 -43.71
CA THR A 543 -2.36 -9.79 -42.78
C THR A 543 -1.92 -9.54 -41.35
N PHE A 544 -1.01 -8.62 -41.13
CA PHE A 544 -0.45 -8.32 -39.82
C PHE A 544 -1.33 -7.30 -39.08
N THR A 545 -1.14 -7.23 -37.74
CA THR A 545 -1.96 -6.38 -36.88
C THR A 545 -1.09 -5.36 -36.15
N VAL A 546 -1.51 -4.09 -36.20
CA VAL A 546 -0.97 -3.00 -35.37
C VAL A 546 -2.13 -2.49 -34.49
N PRO A 547 -2.20 -2.91 -33.22
CA PRO A 547 -3.36 -2.65 -32.37
C PRO A 547 -3.54 -1.18 -31.99
N VAL A 548 -2.44 -0.47 -31.73
CA VAL A 548 -2.45 0.94 -31.32
C VAL A 548 -2.72 1.81 -32.55
N GLN A 549 -3.83 2.57 -32.53
CA GLN A 549 -4.28 3.36 -33.67
C GLN A 549 -3.26 4.38 -34.13
N ASP A 550 -2.78 5.22 -33.20
CA ASP A 550 -1.82 6.28 -33.55
C ASP A 550 -0.53 5.71 -34.14
N PHE A 551 -0.04 4.60 -33.58
CA PHE A 551 1.16 3.93 -34.07
C PHE A 551 0.94 3.30 -35.46
N ARG A 552 -0.24 2.77 -35.73
CA ARG A 552 -0.63 2.26 -37.04
C ARG A 552 -0.66 3.37 -38.07
N GLU A 553 -1.26 4.52 -37.77
CA GLU A 553 -1.31 5.67 -38.67
C GLU A 553 0.09 6.28 -38.88
N GLU A 554 0.97 6.26 -37.86
CA GLU A 554 2.36 6.66 -37.96
C GLU A 554 3.13 5.82 -39.00
N ILE A 555 2.99 4.49 -38.94
CA ILE A 555 3.62 3.57 -39.91
C ILE A 555 3.09 3.82 -41.31
N LYS A 556 1.77 3.91 -41.49
CA LYS A 556 1.13 4.19 -42.79
C LYS A 556 1.63 5.50 -43.40
N ALA A 557 1.63 6.57 -42.60
CA ALA A 557 2.10 7.88 -43.03
C ALA A 557 3.59 7.89 -43.39
N SER A 558 4.42 7.12 -42.66
CA SER A 558 5.83 6.95 -42.96
C SER A 558 6.05 6.27 -44.31
N LEU A 559 5.35 5.17 -44.57
CA LEU A 559 5.42 4.44 -45.85
C LEU A 559 4.88 5.27 -47.01
N ALA A 560 3.73 5.92 -46.83
CA ALA A 560 3.15 6.78 -47.85
C ALA A 560 4.12 7.92 -48.23
N ARG A 561 4.77 8.59 -47.26
CA ARG A 561 5.76 9.64 -47.53
C ARG A 561 6.99 9.16 -48.29
N LYS A 562 7.36 7.90 -48.16
CA LYS A 562 8.54 7.31 -48.86
C LYS A 562 8.22 6.80 -50.25
N ILE A 563 7.00 6.32 -50.50
CA ILE A 563 6.63 5.65 -51.76
C ILE A 563 5.89 6.62 -52.69
N THR A 564 4.84 7.28 -52.16
CA THR A 564 3.87 8.01 -53.02
C THR A 564 4.50 9.17 -53.81
N PRO A 565 5.40 10.03 -53.21
CA PRO A 565 5.99 11.11 -53.99
C PRO A 565 6.84 10.65 -55.14
N ILE A 566 7.74 9.66 -54.89
CA ILE A 566 8.66 9.14 -55.92
C ILE A 566 7.86 8.45 -57.02
N TYR A 567 6.84 7.65 -56.66
CA TYR A 567 6.00 6.97 -57.62
C TYR A 567 5.15 7.95 -58.42
N ARG A 568 4.60 9.00 -57.81
CA ARG A 568 3.81 10.04 -58.47
C ARG A 568 4.64 10.80 -59.52
N GLU A 569 5.86 11.19 -59.15
CA GLU A 569 6.77 11.90 -60.01
C GLU A 569 7.19 11.02 -61.21
N LEU A 570 7.52 9.72 -60.98
CA LEU A 570 7.79 8.73 -61.99
C LEU A 570 6.58 8.58 -62.97
N TYR A 571 5.37 8.47 -62.40
CA TYR A 571 4.13 8.30 -63.17
C TYR A 571 3.88 9.53 -64.03
N GLU A 572 3.94 10.73 -63.50
CA GLU A 572 3.64 11.98 -64.25
C GLU A 572 4.68 12.22 -65.33
N THR A 573 5.96 11.93 -65.11
CA THR A 573 7.02 12.17 -66.08
C THR A 573 6.91 11.21 -67.27
N HIS A 574 6.63 9.94 -67.03
CA HIS A 574 6.74 8.90 -68.04
C HIS A 574 5.41 8.42 -68.63
N ARG A 575 4.25 8.86 -68.08
CA ARG A 575 2.92 8.43 -68.58
C ARG A 575 2.67 8.73 -70.03
N ILE A 576 3.21 9.86 -70.55
CA ILE A 576 3.01 10.30 -71.94
C ILE A 576 3.80 9.42 -72.94
N GLY A 577 4.99 8.96 -72.53
CA GLY A 577 5.86 8.08 -73.36
C GLY A 577 5.42 6.64 -73.44
N LEU A 578 4.46 6.19 -72.61
CA LEU A 578 4.01 4.82 -72.52
C LEU A 578 2.92 4.42 -73.53
N GLY A 579 2.46 5.39 -74.38
CA GLY A 579 1.48 5.14 -75.46
C GLY A 579 0.04 5.54 -75.08
N THR A 580 -0.95 4.89 -75.69
CA THR A 580 -2.36 5.18 -75.43
C THR A 580 -2.76 4.74 -74.01
N VAL A 581 -3.83 5.35 -73.45
CA VAL A 581 -4.38 5.00 -72.12
C VAL A 581 -4.66 3.49 -71.95
N ARG A 582 -4.94 2.78 -73.07
CA ARG A 582 -5.20 1.35 -73.10
C ARG A 582 -3.90 0.56 -72.95
N GLU A 583 -2.83 0.95 -73.63
CA GLU A 583 -1.50 0.33 -73.54
C GLU A 583 -0.85 0.62 -72.23
N MET A 584 -1.02 1.83 -71.68
CA MET A 584 -0.52 2.19 -70.36
C MET A 584 -1.10 1.31 -69.23
N ARG A 585 -2.38 0.94 -69.30
CA ARG A 585 -3.04 0.04 -68.32
C ARG A 585 -2.48 -1.39 -68.30
N GLU A 586 -1.79 -1.82 -69.32
CA GLU A 586 -1.12 -3.13 -69.32
C GLU A 586 0.15 -3.14 -68.46
N TYR A 587 0.79 -1.99 -68.30
CA TYR A 587 2.07 -1.86 -67.58
C TYR A 587 1.93 -1.13 -66.24
N VAL A 588 1.00 -0.20 -66.11
CA VAL A 588 0.75 0.61 -64.90
C VAL A 588 -0.54 0.14 -64.26
N THR A 589 -0.41 -0.73 -63.27
CA THR A 589 -1.55 -1.29 -62.54
C THR A 589 -2.17 -0.32 -61.58
N PHE A 590 -1.37 0.57 -60.94
CA PHE A 590 -1.79 1.50 -59.92
C PHE A 590 -1.62 2.94 -60.39
N ALA A 591 -2.66 3.75 -60.25
CA ALA A 591 -2.50 5.21 -60.25
C ALA A 591 -1.86 5.68 -58.95
N PRO A 592 -1.21 6.87 -58.88
CA PRO A 592 -0.65 7.40 -57.63
C PRO A 592 -1.66 7.47 -56.47
N GLU A 593 -2.93 7.76 -56.77
CA GLU A 593 -4.07 7.80 -55.85
C GLU A 593 -4.41 6.38 -55.33
N ASP A 594 -4.24 5.35 -56.16
CA ASP A 594 -4.44 3.95 -55.75
C ASP A 594 -3.37 3.55 -54.74
N VAL A 595 -2.09 3.87 -55.00
CA VAL A 595 -0.98 3.57 -54.09
C VAL A 595 -1.24 4.24 -52.72
N GLU A 596 -1.67 5.48 -52.71
CA GLU A 596 -2.03 6.19 -51.48
C GLU A 596 -3.19 5.54 -50.73
N ASN A 597 -4.25 5.18 -51.44
CA ASN A 597 -5.40 4.47 -50.89
C ASN A 597 -5.03 3.09 -50.30
N TYR A 598 -4.15 2.35 -50.98
CA TYR A 598 -3.65 1.06 -50.47
C TYR A 598 -2.83 1.27 -49.19
N MET A 599 -1.99 2.30 -49.12
CA MET A 599 -1.22 2.63 -47.87
C MET A 599 -2.16 2.99 -46.76
N MET A 600 -3.19 3.81 -47.00
CA MET A 600 -4.18 4.19 -45.97
C MET A 600 -4.99 2.99 -45.50
N ASN A 601 -5.20 1.97 -46.32
CA ASN A 601 -5.92 0.76 -45.98
C ASN A 601 -5.04 -0.39 -45.43
N LEU A 602 -3.74 -0.15 -45.26
CA LEU A 602 -2.82 -1.15 -44.68
C LEU A 602 -3.25 -1.56 -43.26
N PHE A 603 -3.10 -2.82 -42.90
CA PHE A 603 -3.50 -3.40 -41.62
C PHE A 603 -5.03 -3.41 -41.34
N SER A 604 -5.88 -3.26 -42.39
CA SER A 604 -7.35 -3.20 -42.21
C SER A 604 -7.96 -4.57 -41.94
N LYS A 605 -7.39 -5.64 -42.47
CA LYS A 605 -7.93 -7.02 -42.36
C LYS A 605 -7.84 -7.63 -40.96
N GLY A 606 -6.94 -7.14 -40.10
CA GLY A 606 -6.84 -7.56 -38.69
C GLY A 606 -8.02 -7.14 -37.81
N ARG A 607 -8.96 -6.35 -38.33
CA ARG A 607 -10.13 -5.82 -37.61
C ARG A 607 -11.38 -6.71 -37.69
N ALA A 608 -11.38 -7.72 -38.56
CA ALA A 608 -12.61 -8.46 -38.96
C ALA A 608 -12.95 -9.67 -38.07
N SER A 609 -12.31 -9.87 -36.91
CA SER A 609 -12.68 -10.96 -35.98
C SER A 609 -13.46 -10.55 -34.74
N SER A 610 -13.96 -9.30 -34.69
CA SER A 610 -14.83 -8.85 -33.59
C SER A 610 -15.92 -7.92 -34.12
N GLY A 611 -16.94 -8.50 -34.76
CA GLY A 611 -18.13 -7.74 -35.14
C GLY A 611 -18.76 -8.24 -36.46
N ASN A 612 -19.95 -8.73 -36.30
CA ASN A 612 -20.86 -9.30 -37.31
C ASN A 612 -21.11 -8.38 -38.54
N GLY A 613 -21.07 -8.94 -39.74
CA GLY A 613 -22.01 -8.58 -40.83
C GLY A 613 -21.55 -7.61 -41.91
N GLY A 614 -21.24 -8.13 -43.09
CA GLY A 614 -21.71 -7.56 -44.37
C GLY A 614 -20.88 -6.51 -45.07
N ASN A 615 -20.08 -6.84 -46.02
CA ASN A 615 -20.29 -6.59 -47.46
C ASN A 615 -19.08 -7.01 -48.29
N ASN A 616 -19.34 -7.91 -49.23
CA ASN A 616 -18.39 -8.38 -50.25
C ASN A 616 -18.07 -7.24 -51.24
N SER A 617 -16.79 -6.96 -51.38
CA SER A 617 -16.27 -6.28 -52.57
C SER A 617 -15.41 -7.29 -53.31
N CYS A 618 -15.91 -7.67 -54.52
CA CYS A 618 -15.32 -8.64 -55.40
C CYS A 618 -13.97 -8.19 -55.94
N PHE A 619 -12.93 -9.02 -55.71
CA PHE A 619 -11.70 -8.95 -56.47
C PHE A 619 -11.86 -9.81 -57.74
N VAL A 620 -11.68 -9.19 -58.89
CA VAL A 620 -11.61 -9.87 -60.18
C VAL A 620 -10.26 -10.57 -60.27
N THR A 621 -10.30 -11.90 -60.34
CA THR A 621 -9.12 -12.73 -60.56
C THR A 621 -8.80 -12.76 -62.05
N HIS A 622 -7.62 -12.32 -62.46
CA HIS A 622 -7.00 -12.69 -63.72
C HIS A 622 -5.77 -13.59 -63.46
N GLY A 623 -5.81 -14.67 -64.16
CA GLY A 623 -4.97 -15.81 -64.44
C GLY A 623 -3.56 -15.92 -63.85
N ARG A 624 -3.28 -17.15 -63.35
CA ARG A 624 -1.96 -17.68 -63.02
C ARG A 624 -1.03 -17.74 -64.23
N PRO A 625 0.29 -17.62 -64.03
CA PRO A 625 1.15 -18.77 -64.28
C PRO A 625 2.03 -19.16 -63.11
N ASN A 626 2.29 -20.46 -63.05
CA ASN A 626 3.24 -21.13 -62.15
C ASN A 626 4.65 -20.69 -62.44
N LEU A 627 5.42 -20.37 -61.38
CA LEU A 627 6.87 -20.43 -61.44
C LEU A 627 7.44 -20.94 -60.10
N ARG A 628 8.35 -21.90 -60.31
CA ARG A 628 9.07 -22.68 -59.30
C ARG A 628 10.03 -21.79 -58.48
N THR A 629 10.16 -22.16 -57.22
CA THR A 629 11.21 -21.88 -56.25
C THR A 629 12.59 -21.59 -56.81
N ILE A 630 13.18 -20.45 -56.38
CA ILE A 630 14.61 -20.30 -56.19
C ILE A 630 14.77 -19.80 -54.76
N GLU A 631 15.33 -20.66 -53.91
CA GLU A 631 15.90 -20.33 -52.62
C GLU A 631 17.22 -19.60 -52.87
N GLU A 632 17.31 -18.34 -52.48
CA GLU A 632 18.59 -17.68 -52.21
C GLU A 632 18.63 -17.25 -50.74
N THR A 633 19.45 -17.99 -50.03
CA THR A 633 19.91 -17.73 -48.69
C THR A 633 20.66 -16.39 -48.64
N CYS A 634 20.05 -15.39 -48.02
CA CYS A 634 20.78 -14.24 -47.51
C CYS A 634 20.76 -14.32 -45.97
N GLU A 635 21.67 -15.12 -45.43
CA GLU A 635 22.07 -15.04 -44.05
C GLU A 635 22.83 -13.72 -43.82
N MET A 636 22.16 -12.69 -43.38
CA MET A 636 22.83 -11.54 -42.83
C MET A 636 22.67 -11.51 -41.31
N ASN A 637 23.81 -11.54 -40.66
CA ASN A 637 24.07 -11.55 -39.23
C ASN A 637 23.24 -10.52 -38.42
N ILE A 638 21.98 -10.86 -38.16
CA ILE A 638 21.19 -10.24 -37.07
C ILE A 638 21.72 -10.73 -35.71
N PHE A 639 22.46 -11.84 -35.70
CA PHE A 639 22.95 -12.55 -34.52
C PHE A 639 24.07 -11.85 -33.74
N SER A 640 24.81 -10.91 -34.32
CA SER A 640 25.94 -10.27 -33.63
C SER A 640 25.53 -9.27 -32.54
N CYS A 641 24.42 -8.53 -32.74
CA CYS A 641 23.92 -7.61 -31.70
C CYS A 641 23.04 -8.29 -30.63
N LEU A 642 22.57 -9.52 -30.89
CA LEU A 642 21.63 -10.23 -30.01
C LEU A 642 22.32 -11.33 -29.18
N ASN A 643 23.51 -11.79 -29.58
CA ASN A 643 24.25 -12.82 -28.85
C ASN A 643 24.84 -12.32 -27.52
N ASP A 644 25.21 -11.04 -27.44
CA ASP A 644 25.64 -10.40 -26.20
C ASP A 644 24.51 -10.32 -25.15
N GLN A 645 23.25 -10.25 -25.60
CA GLN A 645 22.08 -10.15 -24.71
C GLN A 645 21.73 -11.47 -24.03
N SER A 646 21.97 -12.62 -24.65
CA SER A 646 21.68 -13.92 -24.07
C SER A 646 22.64 -14.29 -22.94
N GLN A 647 23.93 -13.89 -23.05
CA GLN A 647 24.92 -14.06 -21.98
C GLN A 647 24.65 -13.12 -20.80
N CYS A 648 24.23 -11.88 -21.07
CA CYS A 648 23.80 -10.94 -20.04
C CYS A 648 22.59 -11.45 -19.24
N PHE A 649 21.69 -12.19 -19.89
CA PHE A 649 20.49 -12.72 -19.26
C PHE A 649 20.79 -13.82 -18.22
N GLU A 650 21.71 -14.74 -18.53
CA GLU A 650 22.17 -15.78 -17.58
C GLU A 650 22.91 -15.15 -16.38
N LEU A 651 23.68 -14.08 -16.61
CA LEU A 651 24.42 -13.38 -15.57
C LEU A 651 23.50 -12.60 -14.62
N ILE A 652 22.41 -11.99 -15.13
CA ILE A 652 21.39 -11.33 -14.29
C ILE A 652 20.70 -12.34 -13.37
N ILE A 653 20.31 -13.49 -13.90
CA ILE A 653 19.66 -14.54 -13.12
C ILE A 653 20.56 -15.06 -12.02
N LYS A 654 21.84 -15.25 -12.33
CA LYS A 654 22.84 -15.75 -11.40
C LYS A 654 23.12 -14.74 -10.28
N SER A 655 23.25 -13.46 -10.62
CA SER A 655 23.42 -12.36 -9.64
C SER A 655 22.23 -12.22 -8.69
N ILE A 656 20.98 -12.25 -9.20
CA ILE A 656 19.76 -12.16 -8.36
C ILE A 656 19.60 -13.42 -7.48
N GLY A 657 19.95 -14.60 -7.99
CA GLY A 657 19.85 -15.86 -7.26
C GLY A 657 20.92 -16.09 -6.19
N GLU A 658 22.14 -15.60 -6.42
CA GLU A 658 23.27 -15.76 -5.48
C GLU A 658 23.17 -14.80 -4.29
N GLU A 659 22.69 -13.58 -4.46
CA GLU A 659 22.50 -12.61 -3.37
C GLU A 659 21.46 -13.04 -2.35
N LEU A 660 20.34 -13.61 -2.81
CA LEU A 660 19.30 -14.10 -1.91
C LEU A 660 19.72 -15.35 -1.14
N THR A 661 20.59 -16.18 -1.74
CA THR A 661 21.11 -17.38 -1.06
C THR A 661 22.17 -17.03 0.00
N LEU A 662 22.87 -15.91 -0.17
CA LEU A 662 23.83 -15.39 0.83
C LEU A 662 23.10 -14.76 2.03
N HIS A 663 22.08 -13.95 1.81
CA HIS A 663 21.28 -13.34 2.90
C HIS A 663 20.52 -14.39 3.74
N LEU A 664 19.99 -15.43 3.13
CA LEU A 664 19.32 -16.53 3.85
C LEU A 664 20.29 -17.39 4.66
N LYS A 665 21.58 -17.40 4.32
CA LYS A 665 22.61 -18.14 5.10
C LYS A 665 23.13 -17.33 6.28
N ASP A 666 23.25 -16.02 6.16
CA ASP A 666 23.76 -15.17 7.24
C ASP A 666 22.74 -14.99 8.38
N GLU A 667 21.42 -14.98 8.09
CA GLU A 667 20.39 -14.96 9.15
C GLU A 667 20.25 -16.29 9.91
N CYS A 668 20.63 -17.43 9.31
CA CYS A 668 20.62 -18.73 10.01
C CYS A 668 21.80 -18.91 10.97
N THR A 669 22.85 -18.12 10.91
CA THR A 669 24.03 -18.25 11.79
C THR A 669 23.96 -17.42 13.06
N TRP A 670 22.96 -16.55 13.22
CA TRP A 670 22.75 -15.73 14.44
C TRP A 670 21.75 -16.34 15.44
N ASN A 671 21.17 -17.52 15.14
CA ASN A 671 20.21 -18.22 16.01
C ASN A 671 20.71 -19.61 16.48
N GLN A 672 22.02 -19.81 16.60
CA GLN A 672 22.60 -20.96 17.35
C GLN A 672 23.41 -20.49 18.54
#